data_1fee27ac2b14360ca707c48e0da25dd5
#
_entry.id   1fee27ac2b14360ca707c48e0da25dd5
#
_cell.length_a   1.000
_cell.length_b   1.000
_cell.length_c   1.000
_cell.angle_alpha   90.00
_cell.angle_beta   90.00
_cell.angle_gamma   90.00
#
_symmetry.space_group_name_H-M   'P 1'
#
loop_
_entity.id
_entity.type
_entity.pdbx_description
1 polymer ?
#
loop_
_entity_poly.entity_id
_entity_poly.type
_entity_poly.pdbx_seq_one_letter_code
_entity_poly.pdbx_strand_id
1 'polypeptide(L)'
;MKQFVHLILLLLAFAGFAKAQGPSSTANWLGYQLPPSPAEYRYISFNMQDLGAVTVASDQISAVNTATFANGYVWSVNNDNGYSICRSSFDAANNLIGTPEVMVSGVSYVNDMVYNPADGRIYLITGEHLKSFDPANPGNMQDHGAIEHDGFNLAINMDGNAYMISSWGEFGILNLSNAQLTVINSIDLPLKMAFDMLTDELFGAHYGNLYQIDPNTGTYTLLGALNDGSNGYDPTCLFMVYETDPIEFTVGDLNYRVNADNVSVTVTSHVDGYNAQGALVIPESVSYEGHYYSVTTIGNAAFMYCFYLTSLTIPNSVTTIEEAAFAYCSGFTGDLVIPNSVVTIGASAFFTCYAFNGDLVLGNSVTTIGGWAFNSCDGLTGVLNIPSNVESIGEDAFVYCNFSGMVVDSENPNYDSRNDCNAIIVTSTNELAFGCKNTVIPNTVTAIGNNSFKGITGMTSIEIPESVVSIGDNAFGFCFDLTGDLTIPNSVKTIGESAFFQCEGLNGTLTIGESVNYIGDWAFRKCSNISNAVSLATTPPTLGTDLGGMVFGEFGIPVLTVPCGCAEAYQNSSWYDPYGMVGFYEFIEDCTAVEEVDAIAAAVYPNPTNGKVTIEAENIKNISIFNILGEKVFESPASGDVFEYDFSHQSAGIYLLKVETAKGIETKRVIVQ
;
A
#
# COMPACT_ATOMS: atom_id res chain seq x y z
N MET A 1 -13.61 -27.77 -1.69
CA MET A 1 -14.90 -28.45 -1.47
C MET A 1 -15.04 -29.74 -2.29
N LYS A 2 -14.79 -29.79 -3.59
CA LYS A 2 -14.87 -31.05 -4.38
C LYS A 2 -13.89 -32.15 -3.94
N GLN A 3 -12.85 -31.82 -3.26
CA GLN A 3 -11.76 -32.73 -2.95
C GLN A 3 -12.01 -33.62 -1.72
N PHE A 4 -12.78 -33.13 -0.76
CA PHE A 4 -13.11 -33.90 0.46
C PHE A 4 -14.24 -34.88 0.27
N VAL A 5 -15.24 -34.54 -0.55
CA VAL A 5 -16.35 -35.45 -0.89
C VAL A 5 -15.83 -36.77 -1.49
N HIS A 6 -14.68 -36.75 -2.20
CA HIS A 6 -14.11 -37.97 -2.79
C HIS A 6 -13.51 -38.93 -1.79
N LEU A 7 -13.11 -38.47 -0.68
CA LEU A 7 -12.38 -39.22 0.30
C LEU A 7 -13.29 -40.16 1.10
N ILE A 8 -14.40 -39.62 1.57
CA ILE A 8 -15.42 -40.39 2.28
C ILE A 8 -16.18 -41.31 1.33
N LEU A 9 -16.38 -40.90 0.07
CA LEU A 9 -16.96 -41.74 -0.98
C LEU A 9 -16.11 -42.97 -1.29
N LEU A 10 -14.77 -42.95 -1.14
CA LEU A 10 -13.93 -44.14 -1.33
C LEU A 10 -14.05 -45.14 -0.16
N LEU A 11 -14.21 -44.65 1.07
CA LEU A 11 -14.50 -45.50 2.22
C LEU A 11 -15.86 -46.19 2.15
N LEU A 12 -16.87 -45.49 1.60
CA LEU A 12 -18.19 -46.06 1.32
C LEU A 12 -18.15 -47.03 0.14
N ALA A 13 -17.21 -46.88 -0.83
CA ALA A 13 -17.04 -47.85 -1.92
C ALA A 13 -16.50 -49.20 -1.43
N PHE A 14 -15.71 -49.24 -0.37
CA PHE A 14 -15.33 -50.50 0.31
C PHE A 14 -16.52 -51.12 1.06
N ALA A 15 -17.56 -50.32 1.38
CA ALA A 15 -18.83 -50.80 1.96
C ALA A 15 -19.89 -51.15 0.93
N GLY A 16 -19.59 -51.15 -0.36
CA GLY A 16 -20.47 -51.63 -1.43
C GLY A 16 -21.44 -50.60 -2.07
N PHE A 17 -21.21 -49.32 -1.91
CA PHE A 17 -22.01 -48.26 -2.55
C PHE A 17 -21.20 -47.52 -3.64
N ALA A 18 -21.54 -47.77 -4.90
CA ALA A 18 -20.95 -47.11 -6.06
C ALA A 18 -21.55 -45.69 -6.22
N LYS A 19 -20.72 -44.66 -6.10
CA LYS A 19 -20.99 -43.30 -6.59
C LYS A 19 -19.86 -42.82 -7.51
N ALA A 20 -20.23 -41.99 -8.50
CA ALA A 20 -19.41 -41.63 -9.64
C ALA A 20 -18.13 -40.88 -9.30
N GLN A 21 -17.06 -41.17 -10.06
CA GLN A 21 -15.73 -40.56 -9.96
C GLN A 21 -15.70 -39.08 -10.35
N GLY A 22 -15.14 -38.24 -9.52
CA GLY A 22 -14.65 -36.89 -9.83
C GLY A 22 -13.13 -36.76 -9.58
N PRO A 23 -12.48 -35.62 -9.85
CA PRO A 23 -11.04 -35.47 -9.85
C PRO A 23 -10.39 -35.64 -8.46
N SER A 24 -9.16 -36.13 -8.46
CA SER A 24 -8.36 -36.48 -7.28
C SER A 24 -8.00 -35.25 -6.43
N SER A 25 -8.19 -35.35 -5.15
CA SER A 25 -7.92 -34.31 -4.20
C SER A 25 -7.18 -34.79 -2.96
N THR A 26 -6.17 -34.08 -2.56
CA THR A 26 -5.47 -34.24 -1.30
C THR A 26 -6.19 -33.49 -0.19
N ALA A 27 -6.75 -34.21 0.76
CA ALA A 27 -7.18 -33.62 2.02
C ALA A 27 -6.02 -33.60 2.99
N ASN A 28 -5.73 -32.43 3.53
CA ASN A 28 -4.64 -32.28 4.47
C ASN A 28 -5.19 -32.30 5.89
N TRP A 29 -5.04 -33.46 6.51
CA TRP A 29 -5.22 -33.58 7.94
C TRP A 29 -3.92 -33.21 8.64
N LEU A 30 -3.98 -32.30 9.60
CA LEU A 30 -2.82 -31.96 10.41
C LEU A 30 -2.92 -32.69 11.75
N GLY A 31 -1.90 -33.40 12.08
CA GLY A 31 -1.77 -34.14 13.32
C GLY A 31 -0.37 -34.01 13.89
N TYR A 32 -0.19 -34.52 15.10
CA TYR A 32 1.06 -34.49 15.83
C TYR A 32 1.69 -35.86 15.89
N GLN A 33 3.00 -35.93 15.71
CA GLN A 33 3.78 -37.15 15.96
C GLN A 33 4.39 -37.11 17.35
N LEU A 34 4.23 -38.21 18.12
CA LEU A 34 5.04 -38.55 19.27
C LEU A 34 6.11 -39.56 18.80
N PRO A 35 7.40 -39.18 18.67
CA PRO A 35 8.43 -40.14 18.35
C PRO A 35 8.94 -40.89 19.60
N PRO A 36 9.66 -41.99 19.40
CA PRO A 36 10.24 -42.75 20.49
C PRO A 36 11.47 -42.11 21.18
N SER A 37 11.62 -40.76 21.19
CA SER A 37 12.61 -39.95 21.95
C SER A 37 13.77 -39.37 21.11
N PRO A 38 14.13 -38.08 21.26
CA PRO A 38 13.38 -37.03 21.98
C PRO A 38 12.16 -36.60 21.22
N ALA A 39 11.11 -36.19 21.96
CA ALA A 39 9.82 -35.82 21.40
C ALA A 39 9.95 -34.56 20.47
N GLU A 40 9.81 -34.75 19.20
CA GLU A 40 9.75 -33.71 18.20
C GLU A 40 8.30 -33.61 17.73
N TYR A 41 7.65 -32.46 17.96
CA TYR A 41 6.31 -32.22 17.46
C TYR A 41 6.40 -31.75 16.01
N ARG A 42 5.55 -32.32 15.13
CA ARG A 42 5.51 -32.03 13.71
C ARG A 42 4.07 -31.90 13.23
N TYR A 43 3.81 -30.98 12.31
CA TYR A 43 2.58 -31.06 11.55
C TYR A 43 2.69 -32.18 10.53
N ILE A 44 1.69 -33.06 10.51
CA ILE A 44 1.55 -34.12 9.51
C ILE A 44 0.28 -33.89 8.70
N SER A 45 0.34 -34.15 7.41
CA SER A 45 -0.84 -34.24 6.55
C SER A 45 -0.99 -35.67 6.04
N PHE A 46 -2.20 -36.10 5.84
CA PHE A 46 -2.50 -37.41 5.26
C PHE A 46 -3.75 -37.35 4.39
N ASN A 47 -3.78 -38.23 3.41
CA ASN A 47 -4.93 -38.40 2.53
C ASN A 47 -5.77 -39.56 3.04
N MET A 48 -7.08 -39.35 3.19
CA MET A 48 -7.97 -40.43 3.61
C MET A 48 -8.07 -41.57 2.59
N GLN A 49 -7.75 -41.34 1.32
CA GLN A 49 -7.66 -42.41 0.31
C GLN A 49 -6.46 -43.33 0.53
N ASP A 50 -5.43 -42.85 1.21
CA ASP A 50 -4.24 -43.60 1.55
C ASP A 50 -3.71 -43.20 2.93
N LEU A 51 -4.31 -43.79 3.97
CA LEU A 51 -3.92 -43.55 5.37
C LEU A 51 -2.47 -43.95 5.69
N GLY A 52 -1.82 -44.69 4.77
CA GLY A 52 -0.41 -45.05 4.87
C GLY A 52 0.53 -43.98 4.28
N ALA A 53 0.02 -43.01 3.53
CA ALA A 53 0.82 -41.96 2.93
C ALA A 53 0.78 -40.65 3.77
N VAL A 54 1.41 -40.70 4.92
CA VAL A 54 1.57 -39.52 5.80
C VAL A 54 2.72 -38.66 5.34
N THR A 55 2.49 -37.35 5.13
CA THR A 55 3.53 -36.39 4.79
C THR A 55 3.78 -35.45 5.97
N VAL A 56 5.07 -35.23 6.28
CA VAL A 56 5.47 -34.25 7.29
C VAL A 56 5.44 -32.87 6.66
N ALA A 57 4.51 -32.01 7.12
CA ALA A 57 4.32 -30.67 6.60
C ALA A 57 5.27 -29.63 7.21
N SER A 58 5.89 -29.93 8.37
CA SER A 58 6.93 -29.06 8.95
C SER A 58 7.88 -29.88 9.83
N ASP A 59 9.15 -29.47 9.88
CA ASP A 59 10.14 -29.97 10.81
C ASP A 59 10.13 -29.12 12.08
N GLN A 60 10.01 -29.78 13.24
CA GLN A 60 10.13 -29.21 14.58
C GLN A 60 9.32 -27.92 14.84
N ILE A 61 8.20 -28.07 15.50
CA ILE A 61 7.41 -26.96 16.08
C ILE A 61 7.40 -27.10 17.60
N SER A 62 7.16 -25.97 18.25
CA SER A 62 6.94 -25.92 19.70
C SER A 62 5.81 -26.88 20.12
N ALA A 63 5.84 -27.37 21.36
CA ALA A 63 4.81 -28.24 21.88
C ALA A 63 3.42 -27.61 21.77
N VAL A 64 2.57 -28.16 20.93
CA VAL A 64 1.18 -27.74 20.71
C VAL A 64 0.24 -28.69 21.42
N ASN A 65 -0.67 -28.17 22.22
CA ASN A 65 -1.65 -29.00 22.92
C ASN A 65 -2.89 -29.30 22.08
N THR A 66 -3.32 -28.33 21.29
CA THR A 66 -4.49 -28.43 20.40
C THR A 66 -4.41 -27.39 19.30
N ALA A 67 -5.10 -27.62 18.20
CA ALA A 67 -5.18 -26.71 17.09
C ALA A 67 -6.51 -26.81 16.34
N THR A 68 -6.88 -25.73 15.64
CA THR A 68 -8.02 -25.67 14.74
C THR A 68 -7.70 -24.80 13.53
N PHE A 69 -8.48 -24.92 12.47
CA PHE A 69 -8.36 -24.08 11.29
C PHE A 69 -9.52 -23.08 11.22
N ALA A 70 -9.19 -21.78 11.10
CA ALA A 70 -10.18 -20.72 10.98
C ALA A 70 -9.62 -19.57 10.16
N ASN A 71 -10.41 -19.02 9.24
CA ASN A 71 -10.08 -17.82 8.46
C ASN A 71 -8.71 -17.90 7.74
N GLY A 72 -8.38 -19.05 7.15
CA GLY A 72 -7.13 -19.25 6.42
C GLY A 72 -5.89 -19.47 7.28
N TYR A 73 -6.03 -19.55 8.60
CA TYR A 73 -4.94 -19.77 9.56
C TYR A 73 -5.15 -21.03 10.38
N VAL A 74 -4.05 -21.69 10.74
CA VAL A 74 -4.04 -22.69 11.80
C VAL A 74 -3.84 -21.96 13.13
N TRP A 75 -4.83 -22.08 14.01
CA TRP A 75 -4.77 -21.59 15.38
C TRP A 75 -4.34 -22.71 16.28
N SER A 76 -3.35 -22.46 17.12
CA SER A 76 -2.75 -23.48 17.99
C SER A 76 -2.51 -22.94 19.40
N VAL A 77 -2.44 -23.84 20.35
CA VAL A 77 -2.04 -23.52 21.74
C VAL A 77 -0.65 -24.08 22.00
N ASN A 78 0.32 -23.21 22.16
CA ASN A 78 1.72 -23.53 22.43
C ASN A 78 2.03 -23.39 23.91
N ASN A 79 2.94 -24.23 24.45
CA ASN A 79 3.28 -24.27 25.89
C ASN A 79 4.75 -24.00 26.23
N ASP A 80 5.58 -23.47 25.32
CA ASP A 80 7.03 -23.31 25.51
C ASP A 80 7.45 -22.43 26.70
N ASN A 81 6.65 -21.44 27.07
CA ASN A 81 6.90 -20.53 28.22
C ASN A 81 5.60 -20.13 28.93
N GLY A 82 4.66 -21.09 29.09
CA GLY A 82 3.29 -20.86 29.48
C GLY A 82 2.37 -20.88 28.26
N TYR A 83 1.11 -21.26 28.47
CA TYR A 83 0.19 -21.46 27.35
C TYR A 83 -0.09 -20.14 26.62
N SER A 84 0.03 -20.18 25.30
CA SER A 84 -0.25 -19.06 24.41
C SER A 84 -1.05 -19.54 23.21
N ILE A 85 -2.05 -18.74 22.80
CA ILE A 85 -2.78 -18.95 21.55
C ILE A 85 -1.97 -18.29 20.44
N CYS A 86 -1.59 -19.06 19.44
CA CYS A 86 -0.83 -18.65 18.29
C CYS A 86 -1.62 -18.87 17.00
N ARG A 87 -1.28 -18.14 15.94
CA ARG A 87 -1.76 -18.45 14.59
C ARG A 87 -0.59 -18.66 13.65
N SER A 88 -0.79 -19.51 12.67
CA SER A 88 0.23 -19.87 11.68
C SER A 88 -0.38 -19.83 10.28
N SER A 89 0.39 -19.34 9.30
CA SER A 89 0.05 -19.40 7.88
C SER A 89 0.74 -20.59 7.23
N PHE A 90 0.10 -21.14 6.18
CA PHE A 90 0.67 -22.21 5.36
C PHE A 90 0.67 -21.80 3.90
N ASP A 91 1.66 -22.27 3.14
CA ASP A 91 1.68 -22.09 1.68
C ASP A 91 0.74 -23.09 0.99
N ALA A 92 0.58 -22.94 -0.34
CA ALA A 92 -0.25 -23.83 -1.15
C ALA A 92 0.20 -25.30 -1.15
N ALA A 93 1.42 -25.60 -0.68
CA ALA A 93 1.94 -26.94 -0.49
C ALA A 93 1.79 -27.43 0.98
N ASN A 94 1.09 -26.64 1.82
CA ASN A 94 0.87 -26.88 3.25
C ASN A 94 2.15 -26.87 4.12
N ASN A 95 3.16 -26.11 3.72
CA ASN A 95 4.32 -25.85 4.56
C ASN A 95 4.07 -24.62 5.43
N LEU A 96 4.52 -24.65 6.69
CA LEU A 96 4.43 -23.53 7.62
C LEU A 96 5.23 -22.32 7.08
N ILE A 97 4.58 -21.16 6.99
CA ILE A 97 5.21 -19.90 6.59
C ILE A 97 5.65 -19.14 7.85
N GLY A 98 6.96 -19.11 8.11
CA GLY A 98 7.54 -18.36 9.22
C GLY A 98 7.31 -18.98 10.60
N THR A 99 7.52 -18.18 11.66
CA THR A 99 7.26 -18.58 13.05
C THR A 99 5.82 -18.25 13.45
N PRO A 100 5.15 -19.12 14.27
CA PRO A 100 3.80 -18.82 14.76
C PRO A 100 3.71 -17.47 15.46
N GLU A 101 2.72 -16.68 15.09
CA GLU A 101 2.42 -15.38 15.70
C GLU A 101 1.68 -15.56 17.02
N VAL A 102 2.20 -15.03 18.12
CA VAL A 102 1.52 -15.09 19.43
C VAL A 102 0.41 -14.05 19.48
N MET A 103 -0.85 -14.53 19.53
CA MET A 103 -2.04 -13.69 19.58
C MET A 103 -2.50 -13.38 21.01
N VAL A 104 -2.42 -14.37 21.89
CA VAL A 104 -2.77 -14.23 23.32
C VAL A 104 -1.78 -15.04 24.16
N SER A 105 -1.15 -14.41 25.14
CA SER A 105 -0.23 -15.08 26.08
C SER A 105 -0.85 -15.25 27.46
N GLY A 106 -0.37 -16.24 28.22
CA GLY A 106 -0.77 -16.47 29.62
C GLY A 106 -2.19 -17.04 29.75
N VAL A 107 -2.68 -17.78 28.74
CA VAL A 107 -3.93 -18.54 28.88
C VAL A 107 -3.73 -19.71 29.82
N SER A 108 -4.84 -20.16 30.46
CA SER A 108 -4.83 -21.39 31.24
C SER A 108 -4.61 -22.60 30.32
N TYR A 109 -4.30 -23.77 30.92
CA TYR A 109 -4.22 -25.04 30.18
C TYR A 109 -5.48 -25.24 29.31
N VAL A 110 -5.30 -25.49 28.03
CA VAL A 110 -6.36 -25.72 27.05
C VAL A 110 -6.39 -27.19 26.68
N ASN A 111 -7.52 -27.84 26.91
CA ASN A 111 -7.74 -29.25 26.58
C ASN A 111 -8.00 -29.44 25.10
N ASP A 112 -8.85 -28.59 24.52
CA ASP A 112 -9.16 -28.62 23.11
C ASP A 112 -9.63 -27.26 22.60
N MET A 113 -9.57 -27.06 21.28
CA MET A 113 -9.93 -25.82 20.60
C MET A 113 -10.52 -26.14 19.23
N VAL A 114 -11.67 -25.54 18.91
CA VAL A 114 -12.36 -25.77 17.64
C VAL A 114 -13.03 -24.51 17.11
N TYR A 115 -13.02 -24.34 15.80
CA TYR A 115 -13.75 -23.26 15.11
C TYR A 115 -15.22 -23.64 14.90
N ASN A 116 -16.13 -22.72 15.20
CA ASN A 116 -17.55 -22.83 14.90
C ASN A 116 -17.89 -22.01 13.65
N PRO A 117 -18.19 -22.64 12.52
CA PRO A 117 -18.52 -21.92 11.29
C PRO A 117 -19.87 -21.20 11.36
N ALA A 118 -20.79 -21.63 12.22
CA ALA A 118 -22.12 -21.03 12.32
C ALA A 118 -22.12 -19.64 12.94
N ASP A 119 -21.15 -19.32 13.82
CA ASP A 119 -21.04 -18.01 14.47
C ASP A 119 -19.67 -17.31 14.26
N GLY A 120 -18.74 -17.96 13.55
CA GLY A 120 -17.42 -17.43 13.22
C GLY A 120 -16.44 -17.37 14.39
N ARG A 121 -16.72 -18.03 15.52
CA ARG A 121 -15.89 -17.97 16.74
C ARG A 121 -15.06 -19.24 16.92
N ILE A 122 -13.94 -19.10 17.61
CA ILE A 122 -13.15 -20.24 18.09
C ILE A 122 -13.58 -20.53 19.54
N TYR A 123 -14.00 -21.77 19.79
CA TYR A 123 -14.34 -22.28 21.12
C TYR A 123 -13.20 -23.11 21.67
N LEU A 124 -12.96 -23.00 22.97
CA LEU A 124 -11.90 -23.73 23.66
C LEU A 124 -12.36 -24.21 25.04
N ILE A 125 -11.87 -25.37 25.43
CA ILE A 125 -12.05 -25.91 26.78
C ILE A 125 -10.76 -25.58 27.55
N THR A 126 -10.87 -24.75 28.60
CA THR A 126 -9.74 -24.32 29.42
C THR A 126 -10.00 -24.68 30.87
N GLY A 127 -9.31 -25.73 31.38
CA GLY A 127 -9.66 -26.34 32.65
C GLY A 127 -11.08 -26.91 32.57
N GLU A 128 -11.95 -26.48 33.49
CA GLU A 128 -13.36 -26.89 33.54
C GLU A 128 -14.31 -25.89 32.84
N HIS A 129 -13.80 -24.90 32.10
CA HIS A 129 -14.63 -23.86 31.49
C HIS A 129 -14.64 -23.90 29.97
N LEU A 130 -15.82 -23.70 29.39
CA LEU A 130 -16.00 -23.41 27.98
C LEU A 130 -15.83 -21.92 27.74
N LYS A 131 -14.92 -21.54 26.87
CA LYS A 131 -14.71 -20.15 26.45
C LYS A 131 -14.74 -20.02 24.92
N SER A 132 -14.94 -18.81 24.43
CA SER A 132 -14.80 -18.53 23.00
C SER A 132 -14.19 -17.15 22.74
N PHE A 133 -13.63 -16.96 21.57
CA PHE A 133 -13.17 -15.67 21.09
C PHE A 133 -13.43 -15.50 19.59
N ASP A 134 -13.49 -14.23 19.16
CA ASP A 134 -13.51 -13.87 17.75
C ASP A 134 -12.06 -13.90 17.21
N PRO A 135 -11.76 -14.63 16.11
CA PRO A 135 -10.44 -14.63 15.50
C PRO A 135 -9.89 -13.24 15.13
N ALA A 136 -10.78 -12.28 14.85
CA ALA A 136 -10.40 -10.89 14.60
C ALA A 136 -9.99 -10.12 15.87
N ASN A 137 -10.45 -10.59 17.07
CA ASN A 137 -10.14 -9.96 18.36
C ASN A 137 -9.90 -11.01 19.46
N PRO A 138 -8.84 -11.82 19.39
CA PRO A 138 -8.61 -13.00 20.23
C PRO A 138 -8.36 -12.68 21.71
N GLY A 139 -7.98 -11.44 22.04
CA GLY A 139 -7.79 -11.00 23.44
C GLY A 139 -9.10 -10.83 24.21
N ASN A 140 -10.25 -10.77 23.53
CA ASN A 140 -11.56 -10.61 24.16
C ASN A 140 -12.29 -11.96 24.27
N MET A 141 -11.92 -12.76 25.27
CA MET A 141 -12.52 -14.07 25.52
C MET A 141 -13.83 -13.96 26.30
N GLN A 142 -14.87 -14.65 25.79
CA GLN A 142 -16.13 -14.84 26.46
C GLN A 142 -16.14 -16.17 27.24
N ASP A 143 -16.54 -16.17 28.49
CA ASP A 143 -16.73 -17.38 29.32
C ASP A 143 -18.19 -17.78 29.30
N HIS A 144 -18.49 -19.02 28.88
CA HIS A 144 -19.84 -19.58 28.75
C HIS A 144 -20.25 -20.41 29.96
N GLY A 145 -19.36 -20.64 30.93
CA GLY A 145 -19.58 -21.34 32.14
C GLY A 145 -18.74 -22.60 32.33
N ALA A 146 -18.93 -23.22 33.48
CA ALA A 146 -18.25 -24.48 33.84
C ALA A 146 -18.92 -25.67 33.14
N ILE A 147 -18.11 -26.61 32.68
CA ILE A 147 -18.53 -27.92 32.15
C ILE A 147 -18.63 -28.85 33.36
N GLU A 148 -19.78 -29.52 33.58
CA GLU A 148 -20.03 -30.41 34.74
C GLU A 148 -19.06 -31.61 34.80
N HIS A 149 -18.56 -32.05 33.65
CA HIS A 149 -17.60 -33.13 33.52
C HIS A 149 -16.37 -32.58 32.78
N ASP A 150 -15.19 -32.89 33.26
CA ASP A 150 -13.93 -32.46 32.59
C ASP A 150 -13.99 -32.73 31.09
N GLY A 151 -14.13 -31.67 30.29
CA GLY A 151 -14.13 -31.77 28.84
C GLY A 151 -12.77 -32.21 28.31
N PHE A 152 -12.73 -33.24 27.45
CA PHE A 152 -11.50 -33.76 26.91
C PHE A 152 -11.32 -33.36 25.45
N ASN A 153 -12.36 -33.54 24.63
CA ASN A 153 -12.32 -33.18 23.20
C ASN A 153 -13.64 -32.59 22.76
N LEU A 154 -13.56 -31.61 21.84
CA LEU A 154 -14.68 -30.85 21.28
C LEU A 154 -14.63 -30.92 19.75
N ALA A 155 -15.80 -31.12 19.12
CA ALA A 155 -15.97 -31.00 17.67
C ALA A 155 -17.27 -30.23 17.40
N ILE A 156 -17.28 -29.34 16.42
CA ILE A 156 -18.46 -28.54 16.05
C ILE A 156 -18.68 -28.70 14.54
N ASN A 157 -19.92 -28.96 14.14
CA ASN A 157 -20.29 -29.12 12.73
C ASN A 157 -20.64 -27.78 12.06
N MET A 158 -20.98 -27.82 10.76
CA MET A 158 -21.34 -26.63 9.97
C MET A 158 -22.56 -25.89 10.51
N ASP A 159 -23.53 -26.59 11.12
CA ASP A 159 -24.71 -25.99 11.70
C ASP A 159 -24.50 -25.41 13.12
N GLY A 160 -23.28 -25.52 13.67
CA GLY A 160 -22.91 -25.06 15.00
C GLY A 160 -23.29 -26.04 16.12
N ASN A 161 -23.66 -27.27 15.79
CA ASN A 161 -23.88 -28.31 16.80
C ASN A 161 -22.55 -28.78 17.34
N ALA A 162 -22.36 -28.65 18.64
CA ALA A 162 -21.13 -29.01 19.32
C ALA A 162 -21.26 -30.40 19.99
N TYR A 163 -20.26 -31.26 19.80
CA TYR A 163 -20.15 -32.57 20.39
C TYR A 163 -18.89 -32.65 21.24
N MET A 164 -18.99 -33.26 22.40
CA MET A 164 -17.91 -33.40 23.36
C MET A 164 -17.74 -34.85 23.84
N ILE A 165 -16.48 -35.24 24.06
CA ILE A 165 -16.19 -36.41 24.91
C ILE A 165 -15.58 -35.87 26.20
N SER A 166 -16.15 -36.33 27.35
CA SER A 166 -15.61 -36.02 28.67
C SER A 166 -14.37 -36.92 28.96
N SER A 167 -13.60 -36.53 29.98
CA SER A 167 -12.46 -37.37 30.48
C SER A 167 -12.95 -38.74 31.01
N TRP A 168 -14.26 -38.92 31.25
CA TRP A 168 -14.88 -40.16 31.70
C TRP A 168 -15.50 -40.98 30.56
N GLY A 169 -15.27 -40.53 29.28
CA GLY A 169 -15.75 -41.22 28.10
C GLY A 169 -17.22 -40.92 27.76
N GLU A 170 -17.85 -39.95 28.38
CA GLU A 170 -19.22 -39.56 28.03
C GLU A 170 -19.23 -38.74 26.76
N PHE A 171 -19.89 -39.24 25.72
CA PHE A 171 -20.14 -38.57 24.47
C PHE A 171 -21.50 -37.94 24.42
N GLY A 172 -21.59 -36.69 24.03
CA GLY A 172 -22.85 -35.98 23.96
C GLY A 172 -22.81 -34.63 23.27
N ILE A 173 -23.97 -33.98 23.24
CA ILE A 173 -24.14 -32.63 22.70
C ILE A 173 -23.83 -31.60 23.79
N LEU A 174 -22.89 -30.69 23.49
CA LEU A 174 -22.52 -29.57 24.36
C LEU A 174 -23.30 -28.30 23.96
N ASN A 175 -24.01 -27.73 24.90
CA ASN A 175 -24.66 -26.44 24.67
C ASN A 175 -23.62 -25.30 24.79
N LEU A 176 -23.29 -24.65 23.67
CA LEU A 176 -22.28 -23.58 23.61
C LEU A 176 -22.65 -22.32 24.41
N SER A 177 -23.92 -22.11 24.76
CA SER A 177 -24.34 -20.91 25.49
C SER A 177 -24.20 -21.01 27.00
N ASN A 178 -24.22 -22.23 27.57
CA ASN A 178 -24.22 -22.47 29.01
C ASN A 178 -23.32 -23.63 29.46
N ALA A 179 -22.53 -24.19 28.56
CA ALA A 179 -21.56 -25.27 28.77
C ALA A 179 -22.18 -26.59 29.34
N GLN A 180 -23.48 -26.82 29.16
CA GLN A 180 -24.15 -28.05 29.62
C GLN A 180 -24.00 -29.17 28.59
N LEU A 181 -23.56 -30.35 29.05
CA LEU A 181 -23.45 -31.59 28.27
C LEU A 181 -24.73 -32.42 28.38
N THR A 182 -25.32 -32.76 27.24
CA THR A 182 -26.40 -33.77 27.16
C THR A 182 -25.79 -35.07 26.65
N VAL A 183 -25.59 -36.05 27.53
CA VAL A 183 -24.95 -37.32 27.21
C VAL A 183 -25.83 -38.17 26.30
N ILE A 184 -25.23 -38.66 25.18
CA ILE A 184 -25.87 -39.56 24.21
C ILE A 184 -25.42 -40.99 24.52
N ASN A 185 -24.12 -41.22 24.71
CA ASN A 185 -23.54 -42.55 24.89
C ASN A 185 -22.22 -42.46 25.68
N SER A 186 -21.63 -43.60 25.95
CA SER A 186 -20.25 -43.70 26.47
C SER A 186 -19.32 -44.27 25.38
N ILE A 187 -18.20 -43.64 25.16
CA ILE A 187 -17.15 -44.06 24.21
C ILE A 187 -15.92 -44.44 25.04
N ASP A 188 -15.50 -45.70 24.97
CA ASP A 188 -14.39 -46.24 25.78
C ASP A 188 -12.99 -45.76 25.29
N LEU A 189 -12.96 -44.97 24.19
CA LEU A 189 -11.71 -44.46 23.61
C LEU A 189 -11.63 -42.93 23.77
N PRO A 190 -10.50 -42.40 24.26
CA PRO A 190 -10.29 -40.94 24.30
C PRO A 190 -9.95 -40.41 22.89
N LEU A 191 -10.98 -40.32 22.06
CA LEU A 191 -10.83 -39.91 20.66
C LEU A 191 -10.60 -38.39 20.54
N LYS A 192 -9.63 -37.99 19.74
CA LYS A 192 -9.51 -36.62 19.21
C LYS A 192 -10.49 -36.48 18.05
N MET A 193 -11.46 -35.60 18.17
CA MET A 193 -12.58 -35.49 17.24
C MET A 193 -12.48 -34.30 16.30
N ALA A 194 -12.97 -34.46 15.08
CA ALA A 194 -13.25 -33.38 14.15
C ALA A 194 -14.37 -33.76 13.20
N PHE A 195 -15.16 -32.76 12.77
CA PHE A 195 -16.13 -32.92 11.68
C PHE A 195 -15.48 -32.74 10.32
N ASP A 196 -15.88 -33.57 9.38
CA ASP A 196 -15.78 -33.20 7.97
C ASP A 196 -16.89 -32.20 7.66
N MET A 197 -16.48 -30.94 7.50
CA MET A 197 -17.40 -29.83 7.27
C MET A 197 -18.14 -29.91 5.93
N LEU A 198 -17.79 -30.84 5.04
CA LEU A 198 -18.46 -31.04 3.74
C LEU A 198 -19.53 -32.09 3.78
N THR A 199 -19.27 -33.15 4.54
CA THR A 199 -20.17 -34.31 4.60
C THR A 199 -20.97 -34.32 5.88
N ASP A 200 -20.64 -33.45 6.85
CA ASP A 200 -21.16 -33.41 8.22
C ASP A 200 -20.94 -34.74 8.96
N GLU A 201 -19.88 -35.49 8.58
CA GLU A 201 -19.48 -36.72 9.22
C GLU A 201 -18.45 -36.45 10.32
N LEU A 202 -18.60 -37.10 11.47
CA LEU A 202 -17.74 -36.96 12.64
C LEU A 202 -16.66 -38.06 12.62
N PHE A 203 -15.41 -37.66 12.72
CA PHE A 203 -14.27 -38.56 12.83
C PHE A 203 -13.56 -38.42 14.17
N GLY A 204 -12.88 -39.48 14.56
CA GLY A 204 -12.05 -39.51 15.75
C GLY A 204 -10.74 -40.23 15.51
N ALA A 205 -9.67 -39.80 16.17
CA ALA A 205 -8.36 -40.46 16.12
C ALA A 205 -7.86 -40.86 17.51
N HIS A 206 -7.22 -42.02 17.60
CA HIS A 206 -6.61 -42.56 18.83
C HIS A 206 -5.54 -43.60 18.53
N TYR A 207 -4.38 -43.44 19.14
CA TYR A 207 -3.21 -44.35 18.98
C TYR A 207 -2.91 -44.74 17.52
N GLY A 208 -2.91 -43.73 16.63
CA GLY A 208 -2.61 -43.94 15.23
C GLY A 208 -3.74 -44.59 14.43
N ASN A 209 -4.93 -44.74 14.96
CA ASN A 209 -6.10 -45.23 14.24
C ASN A 209 -7.11 -44.12 14.02
N LEU A 210 -7.79 -44.18 12.89
CA LEU A 210 -8.90 -43.27 12.50
C LEU A 210 -10.23 -44.03 12.60
N TYR A 211 -11.23 -43.37 13.14
CA TYR A 211 -12.58 -43.88 13.35
C TYR A 211 -13.61 -42.95 12.77
N GLN A 212 -14.71 -43.46 12.26
CA GLN A 212 -15.92 -42.71 11.98
C GLN A 212 -16.89 -42.87 13.17
N ILE A 213 -17.49 -41.77 13.61
CA ILE A 213 -18.40 -41.72 14.76
C ILE A 213 -19.79 -41.31 14.25
N ASP A 214 -20.83 -42.04 14.63
CA ASP A 214 -22.20 -41.58 14.42
C ASP A 214 -22.58 -40.55 15.51
N PRO A 215 -22.80 -39.27 15.16
CA PRO A 215 -23.06 -38.23 16.14
C PRO A 215 -24.39 -38.40 16.89
N ASN A 216 -25.34 -39.17 16.32
CA ASN A 216 -26.64 -39.41 16.96
C ASN A 216 -26.63 -40.52 17.96
N THR A 217 -25.77 -41.49 17.83
CA THR A 217 -25.73 -42.71 18.67
C THR A 217 -24.44 -42.85 19.47
N GLY A 218 -23.38 -42.13 19.12
CA GLY A 218 -22.04 -42.26 19.69
C GLY A 218 -21.36 -43.58 19.35
N THR A 219 -21.89 -44.38 18.41
CA THR A 219 -21.22 -45.60 17.94
C THR A 219 -20.07 -45.23 16.99
N TYR A 220 -18.98 -45.99 17.00
CA TYR A 220 -17.82 -45.70 16.17
C TYR A 220 -17.33 -46.93 15.42
N THR A 221 -16.76 -46.72 14.25
CA THR A 221 -16.23 -47.77 13.34
C THR A 221 -14.77 -47.45 12.98
N LEU A 222 -13.85 -48.41 13.14
CA LEU A 222 -12.49 -48.29 12.73
C LEU A 222 -12.39 -48.24 11.20
N LEU A 223 -11.77 -47.17 10.69
CA LEU A 223 -11.54 -46.98 9.26
C LEU A 223 -10.15 -47.51 8.84
N GLY A 224 -9.13 -47.31 9.66
CA GLY A 224 -7.77 -47.76 9.35
C GLY A 224 -6.70 -47.16 10.27
N ALA A 225 -5.47 -47.56 10.04
CA ALA A 225 -4.32 -47.03 10.77
C ALA A 225 -3.61 -45.89 10.00
N LEU A 226 -3.30 -44.84 10.72
CA LEU A 226 -2.48 -43.72 10.24
C LEU A 226 -1.01 -44.12 10.41
N ASN A 227 -0.33 -44.55 9.36
CA ASN A 227 1.11 -44.86 9.42
C ASN A 227 1.77 -44.72 8.05
N ASP A 228 3.07 -44.46 8.04
CA ASP A 228 3.91 -44.43 6.85
C ASP A 228 4.68 -45.74 6.60
N GLY A 229 4.27 -46.83 7.26
CA GLY A 229 4.93 -48.12 7.22
C GLY A 229 6.11 -48.26 8.19
N SER A 230 6.50 -47.24 8.91
CA SER A 230 7.64 -47.26 9.86
C SER A 230 7.24 -47.04 11.31
N ASN A 231 6.31 -46.16 11.60
CA ASN A 231 5.80 -45.86 12.95
C ASN A 231 4.35 -45.39 12.86
N GLY A 232 3.52 -45.76 13.84
CA GLY A 232 2.17 -45.22 14.00
C GLY A 232 2.20 -43.76 14.48
N TYR A 233 1.35 -42.93 13.93
CA TYR A 233 1.17 -41.54 14.35
C TYR A 233 0.00 -41.45 15.34
N ASP A 234 0.24 -40.88 16.51
CA ASP A 234 -0.84 -40.58 17.46
C ASP A 234 -1.15 -39.08 17.46
N PRO A 235 -2.20 -38.63 16.73
CA PRO A 235 -2.52 -37.23 16.65
C PRO A 235 -2.98 -36.72 18.02
N THR A 236 -2.33 -35.69 18.54
CA THR A 236 -2.74 -34.99 19.75
C THR A 236 -3.87 -34.00 19.50
N CYS A 237 -4.09 -33.65 18.24
CA CYS A 237 -5.27 -32.92 17.76
C CYS A 237 -5.63 -33.41 16.36
N LEU A 238 -6.90 -33.28 16.02
CA LEU A 238 -7.42 -33.60 14.71
C LEU A 238 -8.22 -32.39 14.24
N PHE A 239 -7.88 -31.85 13.08
CA PHE A 239 -8.63 -30.79 12.43
C PHE A 239 -8.43 -30.86 10.93
N MET A 240 -9.36 -30.32 10.18
CA MET A 240 -9.33 -30.34 8.74
C MET A 240 -8.93 -28.99 8.20
N VAL A 241 -7.95 -28.98 7.30
CA VAL A 241 -7.61 -27.83 6.48
C VAL A 241 -8.29 -28.00 5.15
N TYR A 242 -9.24 -27.12 4.89
CA TYR A 242 -9.93 -27.10 3.60
C TYR A 242 -9.09 -26.27 2.62
N GLU A 243 -8.43 -26.92 1.66
CA GLU A 243 -8.25 -26.30 0.37
C GLU A 243 -9.59 -26.44 -0.37
N THR A 244 -10.47 -25.50 -0.17
CA THR A 244 -11.62 -25.42 -1.02
C THR A 244 -11.14 -24.91 -2.37
N ASP A 245 -11.32 -25.68 -3.45
CA ASP A 245 -11.58 -25.02 -4.73
C ASP A 245 -12.64 -23.98 -4.42
N PRO A 246 -12.38 -22.70 -4.59
CA PRO A 246 -13.31 -21.67 -4.20
C PRO A 246 -14.65 -21.96 -4.90
N ILE A 247 -15.75 -21.93 -4.15
CA ILE A 247 -17.08 -22.06 -4.76
C ILE A 247 -17.20 -20.89 -5.73
N GLU A 248 -17.23 -21.20 -7.02
CA GLU A 248 -17.43 -20.21 -8.06
C GLU A 248 -18.85 -20.38 -8.62
N PHE A 249 -19.55 -19.27 -8.78
CA PHE A 249 -20.89 -19.25 -9.31
C PHE A 249 -21.18 -17.95 -10.05
N THR A 250 -22.27 -17.95 -10.82
CA THR A 250 -22.71 -16.78 -11.59
C THR A 250 -24.08 -16.32 -11.12
N VAL A 251 -24.23 -15.02 -10.88
CA VAL A 251 -25.53 -14.39 -10.65
C VAL A 251 -25.64 -13.15 -11.53
N GLY A 252 -26.67 -13.11 -12.37
CA GLY A 252 -26.80 -12.08 -13.40
C GLY A 252 -25.62 -12.14 -14.38
N ASP A 253 -24.99 -11.01 -14.58
CA ASP A 253 -23.87 -10.86 -15.52
C ASP A 253 -22.48 -10.96 -14.85
N LEU A 254 -22.42 -11.34 -13.55
CA LEU A 254 -21.19 -11.36 -12.78
C LEU A 254 -20.88 -12.76 -12.23
N ASN A 255 -19.60 -13.09 -12.27
CA ASN A 255 -19.04 -14.29 -11.67
C ASN A 255 -18.50 -13.97 -10.27
N TYR A 256 -18.69 -14.88 -9.36
CA TYR A 256 -18.35 -14.75 -7.96
C TYR A 256 -17.56 -15.95 -7.46
N ARG A 257 -16.72 -15.71 -6.48
CA ARG A 257 -16.01 -16.73 -5.70
C ARG A 257 -16.31 -16.51 -4.23
N VAL A 258 -16.74 -17.54 -3.51
CA VAL A 258 -16.95 -17.49 -2.05
C VAL A 258 -15.60 -17.31 -1.37
N ASN A 259 -15.53 -16.35 -0.45
CA ASN A 259 -14.35 -16.09 0.35
C ASN A 259 -14.19 -17.13 1.47
N ALA A 260 -13.02 -17.17 2.10
CA ALA A 260 -12.71 -18.14 3.15
C ALA A 260 -13.60 -18.02 4.40
N ASP A 261 -14.29 -16.90 4.58
CA ASP A 261 -15.24 -16.69 5.67
C ASP A 261 -16.62 -17.35 5.45
N ASN A 262 -16.86 -17.89 4.26
CA ASN A 262 -18.11 -18.50 3.80
C ASN A 262 -19.38 -17.63 3.91
N VAL A 263 -19.25 -16.33 4.18
CA VAL A 263 -20.35 -15.37 4.28
C VAL A 263 -20.22 -14.18 3.34
N SER A 264 -19.05 -14.06 2.70
CA SER A 264 -18.78 -13.03 1.70
C SER A 264 -18.24 -13.62 0.39
N VAL A 265 -18.27 -12.79 -0.65
CA VAL A 265 -17.79 -13.18 -1.99
C VAL A 265 -16.89 -12.11 -2.59
N THR A 266 -16.00 -12.58 -3.45
CA THR A 266 -15.24 -11.78 -4.40
C THR A 266 -15.92 -11.81 -5.76
N VAL A 267 -16.17 -10.65 -6.38
CA VAL A 267 -16.51 -10.57 -7.81
C VAL A 267 -15.26 -10.87 -8.61
N THR A 268 -15.31 -11.87 -9.48
CA THR A 268 -14.12 -12.34 -10.21
C THR A 268 -14.08 -11.91 -11.67
N SER A 269 -15.24 -11.71 -12.30
CA SER A 269 -15.32 -11.23 -13.69
C SER A 269 -16.76 -10.92 -14.13
N HIS A 270 -16.91 -10.31 -15.32
CA HIS A 270 -18.16 -10.26 -16.05
C HIS A 270 -18.29 -11.49 -16.96
N VAL A 271 -19.53 -11.99 -17.17
CA VAL A 271 -19.76 -13.19 -18.01
C VAL A 271 -19.32 -13.00 -19.45
N ASP A 272 -19.43 -11.78 -19.98
CA ASP A 272 -18.99 -11.43 -21.35
C ASP A 272 -17.47 -11.12 -21.42
N GLY A 273 -16.74 -11.20 -20.28
CA GLY A 273 -15.33 -10.87 -20.20
C GLY A 273 -15.03 -9.50 -20.79
N TYR A 274 -14.06 -9.40 -21.68
CA TYR A 274 -13.63 -8.13 -22.31
C TYR A 274 -14.71 -7.45 -23.18
N ASN A 275 -15.80 -8.15 -23.52
CA ASN A 275 -16.91 -7.60 -24.30
C ASN A 275 -18.02 -7.02 -23.43
N ALA A 276 -17.88 -7.02 -22.11
CA ALA A 276 -18.81 -6.39 -21.17
C ALA A 276 -19.09 -4.94 -21.58
N GLN A 277 -20.36 -4.53 -21.61
CA GLN A 277 -20.79 -3.23 -22.12
C GLN A 277 -21.76 -2.52 -21.17
N GLY A 278 -21.79 -1.20 -21.26
CA GLY A 278 -22.76 -0.39 -20.53
C GLY A 278 -22.38 -0.12 -19.08
N ALA A 279 -23.38 0.05 -18.22
CA ALA A 279 -23.15 0.36 -16.82
C ALA A 279 -22.79 -0.89 -16.02
N LEU A 280 -21.68 -0.88 -15.31
CA LEU A 280 -21.32 -1.91 -14.34
C LEU A 280 -21.84 -1.51 -12.95
N VAL A 281 -22.77 -2.30 -12.42
CA VAL A 281 -23.30 -2.14 -11.08
C VAL A 281 -22.96 -3.39 -10.28
N ILE A 282 -22.09 -3.25 -9.30
CA ILE A 282 -21.74 -4.34 -8.37
C ILE A 282 -22.79 -4.35 -7.25
N PRO A 283 -23.48 -5.47 -6.99
CA PRO A 283 -24.51 -5.53 -5.95
C PRO A 283 -23.88 -5.58 -4.54
N GLU A 284 -24.61 -5.14 -3.52
CA GLU A 284 -24.18 -5.25 -2.12
C GLU A 284 -24.11 -6.70 -1.64
N SER A 285 -24.98 -7.54 -2.15
CA SER A 285 -25.07 -8.96 -1.80
C SER A 285 -25.64 -9.78 -2.95
N VAL A 286 -25.35 -11.08 -2.93
CA VAL A 286 -25.86 -12.05 -3.89
C VAL A 286 -26.40 -13.27 -3.15
N SER A 287 -27.36 -13.96 -3.78
CA SER A 287 -27.88 -15.23 -3.26
C SER A 287 -27.54 -16.36 -4.21
N TYR A 288 -26.98 -17.45 -3.67
CA TYR A 288 -26.68 -18.67 -4.40
C TYR A 288 -27.02 -19.88 -3.55
N GLU A 289 -27.78 -20.83 -4.12
CA GLU A 289 -28.25 -22.06 -3.44
C GLU A 289 -28.94 -21.83 -2.08
N GLY A 290 -29.63 -20.69 -1.94
CA GLY A 290 -30.36 -20.33 -0.72
C GLY A 290 -29.51 -19.61 0.34
N HIS A 291 -28.21 -19.45 0.12
CA HIS A 291 -27.31 -18.66 0.98
C HIS A 291 -27.18 -17.23 0.45
N TYR A 292 -27.07 -16.27 1.39
CA TYR A 292 -26.81 -14.86 1.08
C TYR A 292 -25.37 -14.52 1.40
N TYR A 293 -24.67 -13.95 0.43
CA TYR A 293 -23.27 -13.53 0.54
C TYR A 293 -23.15 -12.03 0.38
N SER A 294 -22.42 -11.37 1.25
CA SER A 294 -22.02 -9.97 1.05
C SER A 294 -20.91 -9.86 0.00
N VAL A 295 -21.02 -8.92 -0.92
CA VAL A 295 -19.94 -8.67 -1.89
C VAL A 295 -18.92 -7.74 -1.24
N THR A 296 -17.80 -8.27 -0.77
CA THR A 296 -16.79 -7.52 -0.02
C THR A 296 -15.53 -7.21 -0.80
N THR A 297 -15.29 -7.92 -1.91
CA THR A 297 -14.06 -7.81 -2.67
C THR A 297 -14.34 -7.75 -4.17
N ILE A 298 -13.65 -6.86 -4.87
CA ILE A 298 -13.54 -6.86 -6.33
C ILE A 298 -12.17 -7.48 -6.63
N GLY A 299 -12.19 -8.64 -7.29
CA GLY A 299 -11.05 -9.52 -7.43
C GLY A 299 -9.97 -9.02 -8.39
N ASN A 300 -8.81 -9.66 -8.30
CA ASN A 300 -7.66 -9.39 -9.16
C ASN A 300 -8.05 -9.51 -10.65
N ALA A 301 -7.76 -8.45 -11.40
CA ALA A 301 -8.05 -8.32 -12.83
C ALA A 301 -9.52 -8.61 -13.23
N ALA A 302 -10.48 -8.50 -12.30
CA ALA A 302 -11.87 -8.91 -12.49
C ALA A 302 -12.53 -8.30 -13.75
N PHE A 303 -12.22 -7.05 -14.04
CA PHE A 303 -12.75 -6.31 -15.20
C PHE A 303 -11.63 -5.76 -16.09
N MET A 304 -10.42 -6.29 -15.99
CA MET A 304 -9.28 -5.84 -16.77
C MET A 304 -9.61 -5.93 -18.29
N TYR A 305 -9.31 -4.86 -19.04
CA TYR A 305 -9.60 -4.72 -20.48
C TYR A 305 -11.09 -4.68 -20.87
N CYS A 306 -11.99 -4.40 -19.94
CA CYS A 306 -13.40 -4.18 -20.26
C CYS A 306 -13.64 -2.78 -20.87
N PHE A 307 -13.19 -2.57 -22.09
CA PHE A 307 -13.15 -1.26 -22.77
C PHE A 307 -14.51 -0.62 -23.02
N TYR A 308 -15.60 -1.42 -23.01
CA TYR A 308 -16.95 -0.95 -23.38
C TYR A 308 -17.87 -0.69 -22.18
N LEU A 309 -17.37 -0.89 -20.96
CA LEU A 309 -18.06 -0.45 -19.75
C LEU A 309 -18.05 1.08 -19.66
N THR A 310 -19.22 1.69 -19.42
CA THR A 310 -19.38 3.16 -19.52
C THR A 310 -19.50 3.86 -18.19
N SER A 311 -19.93 3.16 -17.13
CA SER A 311 -20.01 3.68 -15.77
C SER A 311 -19.78 2.57 -14.75
N LEU A 312 -19.35 2.94 -13.55
CA LEU A 312 -19.06 2.04 -12.43
C LEU A 312 -19.82 2.47 -11.19
N THR A 313 -20.49 1.51 -10.55
CA THR A 313 -21.07 1.69 -9.21
C THR A 313 -20.51 0.62 -8.28
N ILE A 314 -19.81 1.03 -7.23
CA ILE A 314 -19.24 0.17 -6.19
C ILE A 314 -20.12 0.33 -4.93
N PRO A 315 -20.67 -0.76 -4.35
CA PRO A 315 -21.54 -0.67 -3.18
C PRO A 315 -20.74 -0.48 -1.87
N ASN A 316 -21.45 -0.07 -0.81
CA ASN A 316 -20.86 0.11 0.53
C ASN A 316 -20.50 -1.20 1.26
N SER A 317 -20.74 -2.35 0.66
CA SER A 317 -20.28 -3.65 1.17
C SER A 317 -18.83 -3.94 0.81
N VAL A 318 -18.30 -3.31 -0.26
CA VAL A 318 -16.92 -3.56 -0.74
C VAL A 318 -15.91 -2.91 0.19
N THR A 319 -14.97 -3.72 0.68
CA THR A 319 -13.85 -3.28 1.52
C THR A 319 -12.50 -3.31 0.79
N THR A 320 -12.40 -4.13 -0.26
CA THR A 320 -11.15 -4.35 -0.99
C THR A 320 -11.37 -4.32 -2.50
N ILE A 321 -10.57 -3.54 -3.19
CA ILE A 321 -10.39 -3.57 -4.64
C ILE A 321 -9.01 -4.13 -4.89
N GLU A 322 -8.90 -5.31 -5.49
CA GLU A 322 -7.63 -6.00 -5.67
C GLU A 322 -6.83 -5.46 -6.88
N GLU A 323 -5.65 -6.03 -7.10
CA GLU A 323 -4.73 -5.64 -8.15
C GLU A 323 -5.39 -5.68 -9.54
N ALA A 324 -5.16 -4.66 -10.35
CA ALA A 324 -5.61 -4.53 -11.74
C ALA A 324 -7.14 -4.71 -11.96
N ALA A 325 -7.95 -4.64 -10.90
CA ALA A 325 -9.38 -4.96 -10.93
C ALA A 325 -10.13 -4.32 -12.10
N PHE A 326 -9.81 -3.07 -12.45
CA PHE A 326 -10.39 -2.31 -13.56
C PHE A 326 -9.33 -1.80 -14.54
N ALA A 327 -8.13 -2.36 -14.54
CA ALA A 327 -7.07 -1.87 -15.42
C ALA A 327 -7.51 -1.89 -16.90
N TYR A 328 -7.20 -0.81 -17.62
CA TYR A 328 -7.58 -0.59 -19.02
C TYR A 328 -9.09 -0.52 -19.30
N CYS A 329 -9.92 -0.24 -18.30
CA CYS A 329 -11.35 0.05 -18.53
C CYS A 329 -11.53 1.46 -19.10
N SER A 330 -11.08 1.65 -20.33
CA SER A 330 -11.00 2.95 -21.00
C SER A 330 -12.34 3.52 -21.50
N GLY A 331 -13.47 2.87 -21.19
CA GLY A 331 -14.81 3.36 -21.51
C GLY A 331 -15.53 4.05 -20.36
N PHE A 332 -15.07 3.93 -19.13
CA PHE A 332 -15.69 4.57 -17.96
C PHE A 332 -15.65 6.09 -18.09
N THR A 333 -16.80 6.74 -17.81
CA THR A 333 -16.96 8.21 -17.84
C THR A 333 -17.60 8.71 -16.54
N GLY A 334 -17.52 10.03 -16.29
CA GLY A 334 -18.03 10.66 -15.08
C GLY A 334 -17.03 10.60 -13.92
N ASP A 335 -17.56 10.66 -12.71
CA ASP A 335 -16.78 10.60 -11.48
C ASP A 335 -16.38 9.15 -11.16
N LEU A 336 -15.23 8.97 -10.54
CA LEU A 336 -14.86 7.72 -9.91
C LEU A 336 -15.06 7.85 -8.40
N VAL A 337 -16.10 7.19 -7.89
CA VAL A 337 -16.44 7.23 -6.46
C VAL A 337 -16.03 5.92 -5.78
N ILE A 338 -15.07 6.01 -4.87
CA ILE A 338 -14.66 4.92 -3.99
C ILE A 338 -15.43 5.05 -2.68
N PRO A 339 -16.29 4.07 -2.31
CA PRO A 339 -17.12 4.14 -1.11
C PRO A 339 -16.33 4.23 0.20
N ASN A 340 -16.98 4.73 1.25
CA ASN A 340 -16.39 4.82 2.58
C ASN A 340 -16.04 3.46 3.23
N SER A 341 -16.58 2.37 2.72
CA SER A 341 -16.27 1.01 3.17
C SER A 341 -14.92 0.49 2.68
N VAL A 342 -14.42 1.03 1.57
CA VAL A 342 -13.17 0.55 0.96
C VAL A 342 -11.98 0.95 1.83
N VAL A 343 -11.19 -0.05 2.20
CA VAL A 343 -9.97 0.08 3.00
C VAL A 343 -8.73 0.01 2.11
N THR A 344 -8.74 -0.91 1.14
CA THR A 344 -7.58 -1.17 0.27
C THR A 344 -7.94 -1.00 -1.19
N ILE A 345 -7.12 -0.22 -1.90
CA ILE A 345 -7.10 -0.12 -3.36
C ILE A 345 -5.78 -0.74 -3.83
N GLY A 346 -5.86 -1.84 -4.58
CA GLY A 346 -4.74 -2.63 -5.05
C GLY A 346 -3.86 -1.93 -6.09
N ALA A 347 -2.70 -2.51 -6.36
CA ALA A 347 -1.80 -2.01 -7.40
C ALA A 347 -2.51 -2.02 -8.77
N SER A 348 -2.30 -0.98 -9.56
CA SER A 348 -2.89 -0.85 -10.92
C SER A 348 -4.42 -0.97 -10.99
N ALA A 349 -5.16 -0.84 -9.88
CA ALA A 349 -6.59 -1.13 -9.81
C ALA A 349 -7.41 -0.41 -10.89
N PHE A 350 -7.06 0.85 -11.21
CA PHE A 350 -7.68 1.66 -12.27
C PHE A 350 -6.65 2.12 -13.31
N PHE A 351 -5.57 1.37 -13.50
CA PHE A 351 -4.51 1.73 -14.44
C PHE A 351 -5.06 1.96 -15.85
N THR A 352 -4.75 3.12 -16.45
CA THR A 352 -5.16 3.49 -17.83
C THR A 352 -6.69 3.56 -18.02
N CYS A 353 -7.42 4.01 -17.01
CA CYS A 353 -8.84 4.35 -17.14
C CYS A 353 -9.01 5.82 -17.56
N TYR A 354 -8.47 6.18 -18.72
CA TYR A 354 -8.30 7.58 -19.17
C TYR A 354 -9.60 8.30 -19.54
N ALA A 355 -10.72 7.58 -19.76
CA ALA A 355 -11.98 8.22 -20.19
C ALA A 355 -12.83 8.77 -19.03
N PHE A 356 -12.51 8.48 -17.77
CA PHE A 356 -13.09 9.22 -16.66
C PHE A 356 -12.89 10.74 -16.90
N ASN A 357 -13.92 11.54 -16.70
CA ASN A 357 -13.89 12.96 -16.99
C ASN A 357 -14.51 13.83 -15.88
N GLY A 358 -14.58 13.28 -14.67
CA GLY A 358 -15.06 13.92 -13.46
C GLY A 358 -14.02 13.91 -12.34
N ASP A 359 -14.49 13.77 -11.10
CA ASP A 359 -13.68 13.79 -9.90
C ASP A 359 -13.29 12.36 -9.47
N LEU A 360 -12.15 12.22 -8.79
CA LEU A 360 -11.82 11.07 -7.96
C LEU A 360 -12.23 11.36 -6.52
N VAL A 361 -13.22 10.64 -6.03
CA VAL A 361 -13.70 10.73 -4.64
C VAL A 361 -13.24 9.49 -3.88
N LEU A 362 -12.33 9.66 -2.93
CA LEU A 362 -11.83 8.60 -2.05
C LEU A 362 -12.67 8.51 -0.78
N GLY A 363 -13.08 7.31 -0.40
CA GLY A 363 -13.76 7.04 0.87
C GLY A 363 -12.86 7.25 2.08
N ASN A 364 -13.44 7.67 3.20
CA ASN A 364 -12.69 8.03 4.41
C ASN A 364 -12.01 6.83 5.12
N SER A 365 -12.38 5.59 4.79
CA SER A 365 -11.74 4.40 5.37
C SER A 365 -10.54 3.90 4.58
N VAL A 366 -10.19 4.52 3.45
CA VAL A 366 -9.04 4.11 2.64
C VAL A 366 -7.76 4.30 3.45
N THR A 367 -7.02 3.20 3.66
CA THR A 367 -5.71 3.19 4.32
C THR A 367 -4.58 2.97 3.32
N THR A 368 -4.83 2.20 2.26
CA THR A 368 -3.81 1.81 1.30
C THR A 368 -4.25 2.11 -0.13
N ILE A 369 -3.41 2.82 -0.87
CA ILE A 369 -3.49 3.04 -2.31
C ILE A 369 -2.27 2.38 -2.93
N GLY A 370 -2.48 1.35 -3.74
CA GLY A 370 -1.42 0.57 -4.37
C GLY A 370 -0.61 1.35 -5.41
N GLY A 371 0.56 0.82 -5.76
CA GLY A 371 1.35 1.40 -6.84
C GLY A 371 0.58 1.41 -8.16
N TRP A 372 0.69 2.48 -8.93
CA TRP A 372 0.04 2.68 -10.24
C TRP A 372 -1.50 2.61 -10.19
N ALA A 373 -2.10 2.69 -9.01
CA ALA A 373 -3.54 2.46 -8.82
C ALA A 373 -4.43 3.31 -9.75
N PHE A 374 -4.08 4.57 -9.98
CA PHE A 374 -4.78 5.50 -10.87
C PHE A 374 -3.88 6.04 -11.99
N ASN A 375 -2.73 5.40 -12.24
CA ASN A 375 -1.80 5.86 -13.27
C ASN A 375 -2.49 5.92 -14.64
N SER A 376 -2.25 7.01 -15.37
CA SER A 376 -2.87 7.28 -16.68
C SER A 376 -4.40 7.38 -16.65
N CYS A 377 -4.94 7.90 -15.53
CA CYS A 377 -6.32 8.37 -15.45
C CYS A 377 -6.38 9.87 -15.74
N ASP A 378 -5.88 10.28 -16.90
CA ASP A 378 -5.65 11.68 -17.29
C ASP A 378 -6.93 12.51 -17.47
N GLY A 379 -8.08 11.86 -17.60
CA GLY A 379 -9.37 12.52 -17.60
C GLY A 379 -9.92 12.89 -16.21
N LEU A 380 -9.35 12.41 -15.12
CA LEU A 380 -9.65 12.84 -13.75
C LEU A 380 -9.01 14.22 -13.52
N THR A 381 -9.81 15.30 -13.44
CA THR A 381 -9.30 16.69 -13.49
C THR A 381 -9.65 17.55 -12.29
N GLY A 382 -10.48 17.06 -11.37
CA GLY A 382 -10.92 17.76 -10.16
C GLY A 382 -9.81 17.91 -9.10
N VAL A 383 -10.21 18.23 -7.88
CA VAL A 383 -9.30 18.29 -6.73
C VAL A 383 -9.27 16.91 -6.07
N LEU A 384 -8.09 16.30 -6.00
CA LEU A 384 -7.87 15.07 -5.26
C LEU A 384 -7.78 15.37 -3.77
N ASN A 385 -8.67 14.77 -2.98
CA ASN A 385 -8.63 14.85 -1.52
C ASN A 385 -8.14 13.50 -0.95
N ILE A 386 -7.04 13.53 -0.20
CA ILE A 386 -6.47 12.37 0.49
C ILE A 386 -7.01 12.33 1.92
N PRO A 387 -7.77 11.30 2.31
CA PRO A 387 -8.32 11.17 3.67
C PRO A 387 -7.26 11.03 4.77
N SER A 388 -7.66 11.33 6.01
CA SER A 388 -6.78 11.24 7.20
C SER A 388 -6.29 9.82 7.48
N ASN A 389 -7.03 8.80 7.07
CA ASN A 389 -6.69 7.40 7.33
C ASN A 389 -5.71 6.80 6.31
N VAL A 390 -5.33 7.52 5.26
CA VAL A 390 -4.38 6.99 4.27
C VAL A 390 -3.00 6.85 4.90
N GLU A 391 -2.55 5.61 5.04
CA GLU A 391 -1.25 5.24 5.62
C GLU A 391 -0.17 5.09 4.56
N SER A 392 -0.54 4.59 3.37
CA SER A 392 0.40 4.37 2.27
C SER A 392 -0.18 4.70 0.91
N ILE A 393 0.64 5.37 0.09
CA ILE A 393 0.42 5.62 -1.34
C ILE A 393 1.61 5.00 -2.07
N GLY A 394 1.32 4.05 -2.95
CA GLY A 394 2.34 3.33 -3.71
C GLY A 394 2.99 4.16 -4.79
N GLU A 395 4.11 3.66 -5.31
CA GLU A 395 4.85 4.29 -6.38
C GLU A 395 3.95 4.55 -7.61
N ASP A 396 4.09 5.72 -8.22
CA ASP A 396 3.38 6.12 -9.44
C ASP A 396 1.84 6.08 -9.37
N ALA A 397 1.26 6.06 -8.18
CA ALA A 397 -0.18 5.90 -8.00
C ALA A 397 -1.01 6.90 -8.80
N PHE A 398 -0.53 8.14 -8.99
CA PHE A 398 -1.23 9.24 -9.67
C PHE A 398 -0.47 9.81 -10.87
N VAL A 399 0.56 9.14 -11.37
CA VAL A 399 1.34 9.60 -12.53
C VAL A 399 0.46 9.67 -13.77
N TYR A 400 0.64 10.68 -14.61
CA TYR A 400 -0.20 11.02 -15.77
C TYR A 400 -1.67 11.35 -15.40
N CYS A 401 -1.98 11.73 -14.15
CA CYS A 401 -3.26 12.33 -13.79
C CYS A 401 -3.19 13.86 -13.89
N ASN A 402 -4.30 14.48 -14.31
CA ASN A 402 -4.35 15.94 -14.57
C ASN A 402 -5.13 16.71 -13.49
N PHE A 403 -5.03 16.30 -12.23
CA PHE A 403 -5.71 16.97 -11.13
C PHE A 403 -5.45 18.48 -11.11
N SER A 404 -6.48 19.26 -10.80
CA SER A 404 -6.38 20.71 -10.64
C SER A 404 -5.82 21.13 -9.28
N GLY A 405 -5.84 20.24 -8.30
CA GLY A 405 -5.30 20.43 -6.95
C GLY A 405 -5.18 19.09 -6.23
N MET A 406 -4.33 19.06 -5.22
CA MET A 406 -4.17 17.94 -4.31
C MET A 406 -4.20 18.45 -2.87
N VAL A 407 -5.12 17.93 -2.07
CA VAL A 407 -5.31 18.33 -0.67
C VAL A 407 -5.25 17.09 0.20
N VAL A 408 -4.47 17.15 1.25
CA VAL A 408 -4.38 16.10 2.27
C VAL A 408 -5.11 16.59 3.51
N ASP A 409 -5.95 15.73 4.09
CA ASP A 409 -6.64 16.00 5.35
C ASP A 409 -5.61 16.36 6.45
N SER A 410 -5.87 17.43 7.18
CA SER A 410 -4.94 17.96 8.20
C SER A 410 -4.67 17.01 9.36
N GLU A 411 -5.50 15.97 9.55
CA GLU A 411 -5.32 14.94 10.56
C GLU A 411 -4.50 13.74 10.04
N ASN A 412 -4.09 13.74 8.77
CA ASN A 412 -3.26 12.65 8.24
C ASN A 412 -1.84 12.72 8.83
N PRO A 413 -1.34 11.63 9.48
CA PRO A 413 -0.04 11.66 10.12
C PRO A 413 1.14 11.45 9.15
N ASN A 414 0.90 10.89 7.97
CA ASN A 414 1.94 10.43 7.05
C ASN A 414 2.19 11.40 5.89
N TYR A 415 1.14 12.11 5.48
CA TYR A 415 1.15 13.02 4.34
C TYR A 415 0.57 14.38 4.73
N ASP A 416 0.97 15.41 4.02
CA ASP A 416 0.37 16.74 4.15
C ASP A 416 0.39 17.52 2.82
N SER A 417 -0.40 18.59 2.77
CA SER A 417 -0.41 19.58 1.68
C SER A 417 -0.22 20.99 2.26
N ARG A 418 0.81 21.13 3.12
CA ARG A 418 1.11 22.37 3.87
C ARG A 418 1.14 23.61 2.99
N ASN A 419 0.67 24.74 3.54
CA ASN A 419 0.60 26.03 2.83
C ASN A 419 -0.27 26.00 1.57
N ASP A 420 -1.28 25.13 1.51
CA ASP A 420 -2.17 24.97 0.35
C ASP A 420 -1.38 24.73 -0.96
N CYS A 421 -0.31 23.92 -0.87
CA CYS A 421 0.67 23.77 -1.94
C CYS A 421 0.18 23.00 -3.16
N ASN A 422 -1.03 22.43 -3.12
CA ASN A 422 -1.57 21.56 -4.18
C ASN A 422 -0.63 20.39 -4.53
N ALA A 423 -0.07 19.73 -3.52
CA ALA A 423 0.81 18.58 -3.66
C ALA A 423 0.64 17.64 -2.47
N ILE A 424 1.08 16.41 -2.62
CA ILE A 424 1.19 15.43 -1.53
C ILE A 424 2.65 15.37 -1.10
N ILE A 425 2.91 15.75 0.16
CA ILE A 425 4.23 15.76 0.76
C ILE A 425 4.28 14.64 1.81
N VAL A 426 5.34 13.83 1.79
CA VAL A 426 5.61 12.85 2.84
C VAL A 426 6.13 13.60 4.07
N THR A 427 5.34 13.60 5.15
CA THR A 427 5.59 14.40 6.35
C THR A 427 6.95 14.10 7.01
N SER A 428 7.34 12.82 7.06
CA SER A 428 8.56 12.36 7.74
C SER A 428 9.87 12.73 7.02
N THR A 429 9.84 12.85 5.68
CA THR A 429 11.04 13.13 4.85
C THR A 429 11.06 14.53 4.26
N ASN A 430 9.93 15.25 4.28
CA ASN A 430 9.69 16.49 3.54
C ASN A 430 9.91 16.34 2.03
N GLU A 431 9.64 15.16 1.49
CA GLU A 431 9.68 14.87 0.07
C GLU A 431 8.32 15.19 -0.57
N LEU A 432 8.33 15.93 -1.67
CA LEU A 432 7.13 16.10 -2.50
C LEU A 432 6.98 14.84 -3.35
N ALA A 433 6.00 13.99 -2.98
CA ALA A 433 5.76 12.71 -3.65
C ALA A 433 4.92 12.87 -4.93
N PHE A 434 3.86 13.68 -4.89
CA PHE A 434 3.00 13.93 -6.05
C PHE A 434 2.61 15.40 -6.12
N GLY A 435 2.78 15.98 -7.31
CA GLY A 435 2.35 17.33 -7.64
C GLY A 435 1.25 17.36 -8.69
N CYS A 436 0.72 18.53 -8.95
CA CYS A 436 -0.24 18.81 -10.01
C CYS A 436 0.12 20.11 -10.73
N LYS A 437 -0.66 20.48 -11.75
CA LYS A 437 -0.38 21.68 -12.56
C LYS A 437 -0.37 23.01 -11.79
N ASN A 438 -1.01 23.07 -10.63
CA ASN A 438 -1.12 24.28 -9.80
C ASN A 438 -0.26 24.19 -8.52
N THR A 439 0.70 23.26 -8.47
CA THR A 439 1.58 23.09 -7.30
C THR A 439 2.48 24.30 -7.11
N VAL A 440 2.56 24.75 -5.85
CA VAL A 440 3.55 25.73 -5.38
C VAL A 440 4.42 25.02 -4.35
N ILE A 441 5.68 24.73 -4.69
CA ILE A 441 6.57 23.96 -3.83
C ILE A 441 6.92 24.78 -2.58
N PRO A 442 6.59 24.31 -1.35
CA PRO A 442 6.92 25.03 -0.12
C PRO A 442 8.42 25.05 0.19
N ASN A 443 8.90 26.13 0.82
CA ASN A 443 10.31 26.27 1.28
C ASN A 443 10.71 25.28 2.40
N THR A 444 9.88 24.32 2.72
CA THR A 444 10.16 23.22 3.66
C THR A 444 10.38 21.89 2.96
N VAL A 445 10.12 21.83 1.66
CA VAL A 445 10.38 20.63 0.85
C VAL A 445 11.88 20.53 0.62
N THR A 446 12.45 19.36 0.92
CA THR A 446 13.88 19.09 0.79
C THR A 446 14.22 18.18 -0.39
N ALA A 447 13.24 17.45 -0.93
CA ALA A 447 13.40 16.60 -2.09
C ALA A 447 12.15 16.66 -2.97
N ILE A 448 12.33 16.62 -4.27
CA ILE A 448 11.27 16.36 -5.25
C ILE A 448 11.42 14.88 -5.61
N GLY A 449 10.38 14.10 -5.33
CA GLY A 449 10.40 12.63 -5.48
C GLY A 449 10.42 12.17 -6.94
N ASN A 450 10.65 10.88 -7.13
CA ASN A 450 10.60 10.26 -8.46
C ASN A 450 9.20 10.39 -9.06
N ASN A 451 9.14 10.67 -10.36
CA ASN A 451 7.89 10.78 -11.13
C ASN A 451 6.87 11.83 -10.60
N SER A 452 7.24 12.70 -9.65
CA SER A 452 6.31 13.59 -8.90
C SER A 452 5.41 14.45 -9.78
N PHE A 453 5.90 14.92 -10.92
CA PHE A 453 5.17 15.75 -11.89
C PHE A 453 5.14 15.11 -13.27
N LYS A 454 5.51 13.83 -13.40
CA LYS A 454 5.65 13.18 -14.71
C LYS A 454 4.37 13.23 -15.52
N GLY A 455 4.46 13.80 -16.72
CA GLY A 455 3.37 13.85 -17.69
C GLY A 455 2.24 14.81 -17.33
N ILE A 456 2.42 15.74 -16.40
CA ILE A 456 1.41 16.74 -16.03
C ILE A 456 1.21 17.70 -17.20
N THR A 457 -0.05 17.79 -17.67
CA THR A 457 -0.44 18.75 -18.71
C THR A 457 -0.94 20.05 -18.10
N GLY A 458 -0.69 21.18 -18.81
CA GLY A 458 -1.11 22.50 -18.36
C GLY A 458 -0.27 23.13 -17.26
N MET A 459 0.82 22.49 -16.83
CA MET A 459 1.82 23.10 -15.95
C MET A 459 2.77 23.96 -16.79
N THR A 460 2.59 25.28 -16.77
CA THR A 460 3.34 26.21 -17.63
C THR A 460 4.60 26.77 -16.99
N SER A 461 4.73 26.71 -15.68
CA SER A 461 5.90 27.16 -14.92
C SER A 461 6.01 26.41 -13.60
N ILE A 462 7.22 26.30 -13.08
CA ILE A 462 7.53 25.77 -11.75
C ILE A 462 8.68 26.57 -11.13
N GLU A 463 8.57 26.91 -9.87
CA GLU A 463 9.65 27.48 -9.08
C GLU A 463 10.15 26.42 -8.09
N ILE A 464 11.42 26.08 -8.16
CA ILE A 464 12.09 25.15 -7.25
C ILE A 464 12.73 25.97 -6.14
N PRO A 465 12.32 25.84 -4.87
CA PRO A 465 12.87 26.66 -3.79
C PRO A 465 14.28 26.21 -3.35
N GLU A 466 15.03 27.14 -2.72
CA GLU A 466 16.37 26.90 -2.16
C GLU A 466 16.43 25.89 -0.99
N SER A 467 15.30 25.32 -0.60
CA SER A 467 15.25 24.22 0.37
C SER A 467 15.49 22.85 -0.28
N VAL A 468 15.29 22.73 -1.60
CA VAL A 468 15.40 21.47 -2.32
C VAL A 468 16.87 21.08 -2.51
N VAL A 469 17.21 19.88 -2.08
CA VAL A 469 18.56 19.30 -2.16
C VAL A 469 18.70 18.27 -3.29
N SER A 470 17.58 17.61 -3.66
CA SER A 470 17.56 16.60 -4.72
C SER A 470 16.31 16.66 -5.57
N ILE A 471 16.46 16.36 -6.85
CA ILE A 471 15.38 16.18 -7.81
C ILE A 471 15.46 14.72 -8.27
N GLY A 472 14.36 13.98 -8.11
CA GLY A 472 14.26 12.54 -8.37
C GLY A 472 14.22 12.18 -9.87
N ASP A 473 14.21 10.88 -10.13
CA ASP A 473 14.13 10.34 -11.49
C ASP A 473 12.78 10.66 -12.13
N ASN A 474 12.79 11.08 -13.39
CA ASN A 474 11.61 11.51 -14.15
C ASN A 474 10.75 12.58 -13.45
N ALA A 475 11.24 13.29 -12.46
CA ALA A 475 10.45 14.19 -11.61
C ALA A 475 9.55 15.14 -12.41
N PHE A 476 10.04 15.69 -13.52
CA PHE A 476 9.29 16.54 -14.46
C PHE A 476 9.28 15.96 -15.88
N GLY A 477 9.58 14.66 -16.03
CA GLY A 477 9.59 14.01 -17.35
C GLY A 477 8.25 14.18 -18.09
N PHE A 478 8.27 14.47 -19.39
CA PHE A 478 7.08 14.67 -20.24
C PHE A 478 6.19 15.86 -19.86
N CYS A 479 6.71 16.84 -19.14
CA CYS A 479 6.01 18.11 -18.88
C CYS A 479 6.13 19.03 -20.12
N PHE A 480 5.38 18.71 -21.17
CA PHE A 480 5.48 19.38 -22.47
C PHE A 480 5.09 20.87 -22.44
N ASP A 481 4.22 21.27 -21.52
CA ASP A 481 3.68 22.62 -21.41
C ASP A 481 4.54 23.55 -20.54
N LEU A 482 5.57 23.02 -19.89
CA LEU A 482 6.50 23.81 -19.07
C LEU A 482 7.32 24.73 -19.95
N THR A 483 7.21 26.06 -19.74
CA THR A 483 7.80 27.09 -20.63
C THR A 483 8.68 28.06 -19.84
N GLY A 484 9.45 28.90 -20.58
CA GLY A 484 10.31 29.94 -20.01
C GLY A 484 11.64 29.40 -19.49
N ASP A 485 12.17 30.06 -18.48
CA ASP A 485 13.43 29.73 -17.83
C ASP A 485 13.26 28.56 -16.87
N LEU A 486 14.30 27.71 -16.77
CA LEU A 486 14.41 26.69 -15.74
C LEU A 486 15.61 26.97 -14.85
N THR A 487 15.38 27.30 -13.60
CA THR A 487 16.46 27.52 -12.63
C THR A 487 16.49 26.35 -11.64
N ILE A 488 17.62 25.64 -11.64
CA ILE A 488 17.96 24.66 -10.60
C ILE A 488 18.68 25.42 -9.48
N PRO A 489 18.12 25.47 -8.25
CA PRO A 489 18.68 26.26 -7.16
C PRO A 489 20.10 25.83 -6.75
N ASN A 490 20.80 26.74 -6.07
CA ASN A 490 22.15 26.47 -5.56
C ASN A 490 22.21 25.37 -4.50
N SER A 491 21.10 25.08 -3.83
CA SER A 491 20.97 24.01 -2.83
C SER A 491 20.94 22.60 -3.40
N VAL A 492 20.53 22.46 -4.69
CA VAL A 492 20.38 21.15 -5.34
C VAL A 492 21.75 20.52 -5.58
N LYS A 493 21.90 19.27 -5.14
CA LYS A 493 23.12 18.47 -5.32
C LYS A 493 23.00 17.45 -6.43
N THR A 494 21.81 16.84 -6.57
CA THR A 494 21.59 15.76 -7.52
C THR A 494 20.32 15.98 -8.33
N ILE A 495 20.43 15.69 -9.63
CA ILE A 495 19.31 15.65 -10.57
C ILE A 495 19.26 14.22 -11.11
N GLY A 496 18.12 13.57 -10.97
CA GLY A 496 17.88 12.17 -11.30
C GLY A 496 17.86 11.88 -12.80
N GLU A 497 17.76 10.59 -13.13
CA GLU A 497 17.59 10.11 -14.50
C GLU A 497 16.31 10.67 -15.11
N SER A 498 16.38 11.15 -16.36
CA SER A 498 15.21 11.66 -17.09
C SER A 498 14.43 12.77 -16.36
N ALA A 499 15.01 13.45 -15.38
CA ALA A 499 14.29 14.39 -14.49
C ALA A 499 13.47 15.46 -15.26
N PHE A 500 13.97 15.94 -16.40
CA PHE A 500 13.29 16.89 -17.30
C PHE A 500 13.19 16.34 -18.73
N PHE A 501 13.16 15.03 -18.89
CA PHE A 501 13.09 14.39 -20.19
C PHE A 501 11.86 14.83 -20.99
N GLN A 502 12.06 15.27 -22.24
CA GLN A 502 11.00 15.76 -23.13
C GLN A 502 10.22 16.98 -22.60
N CYS A 503 10.82 17.85 -21.80
CA CYS A 503 10.25 19.16 -21.49
C CYS A 503 10.44 20.11 -22.68
N GLU A 504 9.81 19.78 -23.82
CA GLU A 504 9.99 20.48 -25.10
C GLU A 504 9.47 21.93 -25.08
N GLY A 505 8.58 22.27 -24.13
CA GLY A 505 8.04 23.64 -23.97
C GLY A 505 9.06 24.63 -23.40
N LEU A 506 10.07 24.17 -22.65
CA LEU A 506 11.12 25.05 -22.08
C LEU A 506 11.85 25.79 -23.22
N ASN A 507 11.78 27.09 -23.23
CA ASN A 507 12.31 27.94 -24.31
C ASN A 507 13.18 29.12 -23.85
N GLY A 508 13.41 29.21 -22.54
CA GLY A 508 14.24 30.22 -21.90
C GLY A 508 15.64 29.73 -21.61
N THR A 509 16.22 30.17 -20.51
CA THR A 509 17.54 29.80 -20.01
C THR A 509 17.44 28.64 -19.04
N LEU A 510 18.27 27.60 -19.21
CA LEU A 510 18.54 26.60 -18.17
C LEU A 510 19.70 27.11 -17.30
N THR A 511 19.45 27.33 -16.03
CA THR A 511 20.50 27.65 -15.04
C THR A 511 20.68 26.48 -14.09
N ILE A 512 21.91 25.96 -13.99
CA ILE A 512 22.29 24.86 -13.10
C ILE A 512 23.03 25.44 -11.90
N GLY A 513 22.50 25.23 -10.68
CA GLY A 513 23.04 25.79 -9.43
C GLY A 513 24.44 25.28 -9.09
N GLU A 514 25.14 26.06 -8.26
CA GLU A 514 26.56 25.87 -7.96
C GLU A 514 26.90 24.57 -7.22
N SER A 515 25.95 24.02 -6.42
CA SER A 515 26.15 22.79 -5.63
C SER A 515 25.83 21.51 -6.39
N VAL A 516 25.29 21.61 -7.61
CA VAL A 516 24.98 20.41 -8.40
C VAL A 516 26.27 19.65 -8.68
N ASN A 517 26.31 18.37 -8.29
CA ASN A 517 27.49 17.52 -8.46
C ASN A 517 27.20 16.25 -9.28
N TYR A 518 25.92 15.91 -9.49
CA TYR A 518 25.50 14.78 -10.32
C TYR A 518 24.24 15.12 -11.12
N ILE A 519 24.24 14.72 -12.39
CA ILE A 519 23.08 14.81 -13.29
C ILE A 519 22.93 13.46 -13.98
N GLY A 520 21.78 12.81 -13.78
CA GLY A 520 21.47 11.48 -14.30
C GLY A 520 21.32 11.43 -15.81
N ASP A 521 21.32 10.20 -16.34
CA ASP A 521 21.13 9.96 -17.78
C ASP A 521 19.83 10.58 -18.28
N TRP A 522 19.85 11.15 -19.46
CA TRP A 522 18.69 11.76 -20.15
C TRP A 522 18.01 12.91 -19.40
N ALA A 523 18.61 13.43 -18.34
CA ALA A 523 17.96 14.41 -17.45
C ALA A 523 17.36 15.60 -18.22
N PHE A 524 18.04 16.12 -19.25
CA PHE A 524 17.56 17.22 -20.11
C PHE A 524 17.41 16.80 -21.58
N ARG A 525 17.37 15.50 -21.85
CA ARG A 525 17.25 15.03 -23.24
C ARG A 525 15.92 15.48 -23.84
N LYS A 526 15.97 15.96 -25.08
CA LYS A 526 14.83 16.53 -25.84
C LYS A 526 14.24 17.81 -25.25
N CYS A 527 14.98 18.55 -24.43
CA CYS A 527 14.63 19.93 -24.10
C CYS A 527 15.12 20.88 -25.23
N SER A 528 14.70 20.61 -26.47
CA SER A 528 15.29 21.17 -27.71
C SER A 528 15.04 22.66 -27.93
N ASN A 529 14.10 23.27 -27.22
CA ASN A 529 13.73 24.67 -27.37
C ASN A 529 14.39 25.60 -26.32
N ILE A 530 15.18 25.08 -25.40
CA ILE A 530 15.96 25.90 -24.47
C ILE A 530 16.91 26.79 -25.31
N SER A 531 16.93 28.10 -25.02
CA SER A 531 17.65 29.09 -25.82
C SER A 531 19.06 29.38 -25.31
N ASN A 532 19.34 29.10 -24.03
CA ASN A 532 20.63 29.34 -23.39
C ASN A 532 20.83 28.36 -22.22
N ALA A 533 22.09 28.02 -21.92
CA ALA A 533 22.46 27.17 -20.79
C ALA A 533 23.62 27.79 -19.98
N VAL A 534 23.46 27.77 -18.67
CA VAL A 534 24.42 28.33 -17.71
C VAL A 534 24.66 27.31 -16.62
N SER A 535 25.90 26.99 -16.29
CA SER A 535 26.26 26.25 -15.08
C SER A 535 26.97 27.19 -14.12
N LEU A 536 26.53 27.22 -12.88
CA LEU A 536 27.16 28.00 -11.79
C LEU A 536 28.22 27.17 -11.03
N ALA A 537 28.29 25.88 -11.27
CA ALA A 537 29.22 24.98 -10.60
C ALA A 537 30.68 25.22 -11.09
N THR A 538 31.59 25.45 -10.14
CA THR A 538 33.02 25.65 -10.43
C THR A 538 33.75 24.34 -10.77
N THR A 539 33.16 23.21 -10.39
CA THR A 539 33.60 21.86 -10.77
C THR A 539 32.50 21.23 -11.63
N PRO A 540 32.77 20.73 -12.81
CA PRO A 540 31.76 20.13 -13.66
C PRO A 540 31.02 18.99 -12.91
N PRO A 541 29.68 19.01 -12.80
CA PRO A 541 28.93 17.89 -12.29
C PRO A 541 29.24 16.59 -13.05
N THR A 542 29.25 15.48 -12.33
CA THR A 542 29.33 14.16 -12.95
C THR A 542 28.05 13.88 -13.73
N LEU A 543 28.20 13.49 -15.01
CA LEU A 543 27.07 13.08 -15.85
C LEU A 543 26.88 11.57 -15.77
N GLY A 544 25.61 11.13 -15.81
CA GLY A 544 25.24 9.70 -15.92
C GLY A 544 25.84 9.08 -17.20
N THR A 545 26.21 7.81 -17.11
CA THR A 545 26.87 7.08 -18.22
C THR A 545 26.23 5.73 -18.53
N ASP A 546 25.26 5.28 -17.72
CA ASP A 546 24.73 3.91 -17.78
C ASP A 546 23.90 3.63 -19.03
N LEU A 547 23.22 4.65 -19.57
CA LEU A 547 22.38 4.54 -20.78
C LEU A 547 22.98 5.26 -22.00
N GLY A 548 24.30 5.40 -22.03
CA GLY A 548 25.04 6.05 -23.16
C GLY A 548 25.24 7.54 -22.98
N GLY A 549 25.10 8.08 -21.77
CA GLY A 549 25.53 9.43 -21.40
C GLY A 549 24.81 10.58 -22.11
N MET A 550 23.56 10.35 -22.59
CA MET A 550 22.82 11.36 -23.36
C MET A 550 22.09 12.37 -22.48
N VAL A 551 22.74 12.90 -21.45
CA VAL A 551 22.13 13.87 -20.50
C VAL A 551 21.46 15.03 -21.22
N PHE A 552 22.17 15.58 -22.23
CA PHE A 552 21.73 16.70 -23.07
C PHE A 552 21.42 16.27 -24.51
N GLY A 553 21.15 14.99 -24.77
CA GLY A 553 20.85 14.48 -26.11
C GLY A 553 19.67 15.21 -26.76
N GLU A 554 19.83 15.66 -28.02
CA GLU A 554 18.85 16.45 -28.77
C GLU A 554 18.47 17.78 -28.04
N PHE A 555 19.44 18.36 -27.30
CA PHE A 555 19.25 19.57 -26.51
C PHE A 555 19.26 20.86 -27.36
N GLY A 556 19.93 20.83 -28.49
CA GLY A 556 19.89 21.93 -29.46
C GLY A 556 20.86 23.12 -29.18
N ILE A 557 21.51 23.18 -28.02
CA ILE A 557 22.41 24.28 -27.65
C ILE A 557 23.85 23.78 -27.61
N PRO A 558 24.71 24.35 -28.44
CA PRO A 558 26.11 23.92 -28.52
C PRO A 558 27.03 24.56 -27.46
N VAL A 559 26.58 25.64 -26.80
CA VAL A 559 27.39 26.50 -25.96
C VAL A 559 26.88 26.50 -24.53
N LEU A 560 27.79 26.32 -23.56
CA LEU A 560 27.51 26.43 -22.13
C LEU A 560 28.27 27.61 -21.54
N THR A 561 27.58 28.49 -20.82
CA THR A 561 28.23 29.51 -19.99
C THR A 561 28.64 28.90 -18.66
N VAL A 562 29.88 29.09 -18.25
CA VAL A 562 30.48 28.55 -17.02
C VAL A 562 31.17 29.64 -16.21
N PRO A 563 31.44 29.44 -14.90
CA PRO A 563 32.14 30.42 -14.08
C PRO A 563 33.56 30.73 -14.62
N CYS A 564 34.02 31.94 -14.34
CA CYS A 564 35.35 32.42 -14.74
C CYS A 564 36.46 31.47 -14.26
N GLY A 565 37.35 31.09 -15.16
CA GLY A 565 38.46 30.15 -14.93
C GLY A 565 38.07 28.67 -14.96
N CYS A 566 36.82 28.33 -15.31
CA CYS A 566 36.35 26.96 -15.30
C CYS A 566 36.20 26.28 -16.64
N ALA A 567 36.35 27.01 -17.78
CA ALA A 567 36.14 26.47 -19.13
C ALA A 567 37.02 25.24 -19.41
N GLU A 568 38.28 25.25 -19.01
CA GLU A 568 39.21 24.13 -19.20
C GLU A 568 38.77 22.88 -18.46
N ALA A 569 38.20 23.02 -17.22
CA ALA A 569 37.69 21.91 -16.45
C ALA A 569 36.49 21.24 -17.13
N TYR A 570 35.57 22.06 -17.67
CA TYR A 570 34.42 21.56 -18.42
C TYR A 570 34.83 20.91 -19.73
N GLN A 571 35.78 21.48 -20.45
CA GLN A 571 36.29 20.93 -21.69
C GLN A 571 37.01 19.60 -21.52
N ASN A 572 37.62 19.35 -20.36
CA ASN A 572 38.28 18.10 -20.02
C ASN A 572 37.34 17.07 -19.33
N SER A 573 36.05 17.33 -19.27
CA SER A 573 35.03 16.49 -18.63
C SER A 573 34.10 15.82 -19.66
N SER A 574 33.17 15.00 -19.16
CA SER A 574 32.08 14.38 -19.95
C SER A 574 31.07 15.38 -20.53
N TRP A 575 31.15 16.65 -20.17
CA TRP A 575 30.30 17.73 -20.73
C TRP A 575 30.70 18.12 -22.15
N TYR A 576 31.98 17.87 -22.53
CA TYR A 576 32.48 18.19 -23.85
C TYR A 576 32.11 17.14 -24.88
N ASP A 577 31.39 17.56 -25.90
CA ASP A 577 31.06 16.75 -27.07
C ASP A 577 31.50 17.48 -28.33
N PRO A 578 32.59 17.02 -29.00
CA PRO A 578 33.12 17.69 -30.19
C PRO A 578 32.14 17.65 -31.38
N TYR A 579 31.11 16.86 -31.32
CA TYR A 579 30.09 16.74 -32.37
C TYR A 579 28.78 17.47 -32.01
N GLY A 580 28.63 17.96 -30.76
CA GLY A 580 27.43 18.66 -30.27
C GLY A 580 26.14 17.83 -30.31
N MET A 581 26.25 16.52 -30.27
CA MET A 581 25.07 15.60 -30.33
C MET A 581 24.51 15.23 -28.97
N VAL A 582 25.38 15.18 -27.96
CA VAL A 582 25.04 14.69 -26.63
C VAL A 582 25.51 15.61 -25.49
N GLY A 583 26.25 16.67 -25.79
CA GLY A 583 26.82 17.61 -24.85
C GLY A 583 27.12 18.97 -25.50
N PHE A 584 28.04 19.72 -24.93
CA PHE A 584 28.44 21.05 -25.39
C PHE A 584 29.81 20.99 -26.09
N TYR A 585 30.00 21.74 -27.19
CA TYR A 585 31.27 21.82 -27.84
C TYR A 585 32.03 23.14 -27.58
N GLU A 586 31.38 24.14 -26.95
CA GLU A 586 31.98 25.43 -26.63
C GLU A 586 31.58 25.83 -25.19
N PHE A 587 32.54 26.34 -24.44
CA PHE A 587 32.37 26.86 -23.09
C PHE A 587 32.78 28.32 -23.04
N ILE A 588 31.85 29.20 -22.67
CA ILE A 588 32.08 30.64 -22.49
C ILE A 588 32.17 30.95 -21.00
N GLU A 589 33.22 31.62 -20.60
CA GLU A 589 33.40 32.03 -19.21
C GLU A 589 32.62 33.31 -18.89
N ASP A 590 31.78 33.27 -17.88
CA ASP A 590 31.22 34.47 -17.28
C ASP A 590 32.18 35.01 -16.22
N CYS A 591 32.97 35.98 -16.60
CA CYS A 591 33.89 36.69 -15.73
C CYS A 591 33.31 38.05 -15.29
N THR A 592 32.01 38.27 -15.46
CA THR A 592 31.35 39.52 -15.06
C THR A 592 30.98 39.56 -13.60
N ALA A 593 31.21 38.49 -12.83
CA ALA A 593 31.10 38.53 -11.39
C ALA A 593 32.06 39.61 -10.86
N VAL A 594 31.49 40.75 -10.56
CA VAL A 594 32.14 41.77 -9.78
C VAL A 594 32.66 41.09 -8.53
N GLU A 595 33.98 41.31 -8.20
CA GLU A 595 34.48 40.98 -6.84
C GLU A 595 33.36 41.26 -5.85
N GLU A 596 33.01 40.29 -4.99
CA GLU A 596 32.14 40.54 -3.83
C GLU A 596 32.72 41.74 -3.10
N VAL A 597 32.24 42.90 -3.41
CA VAL A 597 32.35 44.05 -2.53
C VAL A 597 31.51 43.61 -1.32
N ASP A 598 32.14 43.40 -0.19
CA ASP A 598 31.55 43.03 1.11
C ASP A 598 30.05 43.36 1.14
N ALA A 599 29.20 42.32 1.18
CA ALA A 599 27.75 42.46 1.05
C ALA A 599 27.27 43.61 1.93
N ILE A 600 26.64 44.61 1.31
CA ILE A 600 26.09 45.72 2.09
C ILE A 600 24.97 45.15 2.93
N ALA A 601 25.20 44.97 4.21
CA ALA A 601 24.17 44.47 5.11
C ALA A 601 23.22 45.62 5.50
N ALA A 602 22.27 45.96 4.61
CA ALA A 602 21.19 46.88 4.97
C ALA A 602 20.07 46.13 5.67
N ALA A 603 19.73 46.55 6.89
CA ALA A 603 18.57 46.11 7.63
C ALA A 603 17.40 47.10 7.45
N VAL A 604 16.17 46.61 7.34
CA VAL A 604 14.97 47.43 7.20
C VAL A 604 13.88 46.89 8.12
N TYR A 605 13.51 47.69 9.12
CA TYR A 605 12.50 47.25 10.10
C TYR A 605 11.66 48.44 10.63
N PRO A 606 10.40 48.17 11.07
CA PRO A 606 9.67 46.92 10.87
C PRO A 606 9.29 46.68 9.40
N ASN A 607 9.34 45.43 8.96
CA ASN A 607 8.88 45.04 7.62
C ASN A 607 8.17 43.66 7.76
N PRO A 608 6.84 43.60 7.58
CA PRO A 608 5.91 44.66 7.10
C PRO A 608 5.77 45.86 8.01
N THR A 609 5.33 47.00 7.43
CA THR A 609 5.11 48.27 8.15
C THR A 609 3.73 48.86 7.82
N ASN A 610 3.16 49.59 8.77
CA ASN A 610 1.99 50.42 8.58
C ASN A 610 2.32 51.92 8.77
N GLY A 611 3.59 52.32 8.75
CA GLY A 611 4.06 53.64 8.94
C GLY A 611 5.55 53.80 8.72
N LYS A 612 6.30 54.10 9.78
CA LYS A 612 7.75 54.33 9.72
C LYS A 612 8.54 53.07 9.60
N VAL A 613 9.59 53.11 8.81
CA VAL A 613 10.68 52.09 8.77
C VAL A 613 11.99 52.74 9.10
N THR A 614 12.82 52.00 9.77
CA THR A 614 14.25 52.32 10.00
C THR A 614 15.09 51.52 9.04
N ILE A 615 16.00 52.16 8.37
CA ILE A 615 16.97 51.60 7.43
C ILE A 615 18.35 51.75 8.05
N GLU A 616 19.01 50.64 8.30
CA GLU A 616 20.37 50.64 8.86
C GLU A 616 21.34 50.05 7.86
N ALA A 617 22.39 50.77 7.51
CA ALA A 617 23.49 50.31 6.69
C ALA A 617 24.71 51.21 6.92
N GLU A 618 25.90 50.67 6.74
CA GLU A 618 27.15 51.44 6.97
C GLU A 618 27.32 52.52 5.90
N ASN A 619 27.47 53.78 6.34
CA ASN A 619 27.72 54.94 5.46
C ASN A 619 26.72 55.12 4.30
N ILE A 620 25.44 55.25 4.63
CA ILE A 620 24.38 55.51 3.66
C ILE A 620 24.64 56.86 2.95
N LYS A 621 24.61 56.86 1.61
CA LYS A 621 24.79 58.02 0.75
C LYS A 621 23.47 58.51 0.13
N ASN A 622 22.60 57.56 -0.25
CA ASN A 622 21.32 57.87 -0.90
C ASN A 622 20.31 56.77 -0.63
N ILE A 623 19.04 57.19 -0.51
CA ILE A 623 17.89 56.29 -0.41
C ILE A 623 16.93 56.62 -1.53
N SER A 624 16.55 55.58 -2.31
CA SER A 624 15.50 55.69 -3.32
C SER A 624 14.45 54.62 -3.10
N ILE A 625 13.17 54.99 -3.21
CA ILE A 625 12.02 54.06 -3.04
C ILE A 625 11.22 54.05 -4.33
N PHE A 626 10.87 52.85 -4.77
CA PHE A 626 10.11 52.60 -6.00
C PHE A 626 8.86 51.79 -5.66
N ASN A 627 7.75 52.06 -6.36
CA ASN A 627 6.58 51.20 -6.35
C ASN A 627 6.77 49.97 -7.27
N ILE A 628 5.83 49.06 -7.28
CA ILE A 628 5.89 47.81 -8.11
C ILE A 628 5.91 48.07 -9.62
N LEU A 629 5.56 49.29 -10.06
CA LEU A 629 5.61 49.71 -11.48
C LEU A 629 6.98 50.27 -11.87
N GLY A 630 7.91 50.34 -10.92
CA GLY A 630 9.23 50.94 -11.11
C GLY A 630 9.27 52.46 -11.04
N GLU A 631 8.13 53.10 -10.67
CA GLU A 631 8.08 54.55 -10.49
C GLU A 631 8.73 54.94 -9.17
N LYS A 632 9.64 55.92 -9.23
CA LYS A 632 10.32 56.44 -8.04
C LYS A 632 9.35 57.31 -7.23
N VAL A 633 9.01 56.85 -6.02
CA VAL A 633 8.09 57.53 -5.08
C VAL A 633 8.84 58.37 -4.05
N PHE A 634 10.10 58.12 -3.86
CA PHE A 634 10.97 58.90 -2.95
C PHE A 634 12.43 58.79 -3.35
N GLU A 635 13.18 59.89 -3.14
CA GLU A 635 14.63 59.93 -3.22
C GLU A 635 15.18 60.99 -2.31
N SER A 636 16.22 60.67 -1.54
CA SER A 636 16.89 61.60 -0.67
C SER A 636 18.36 61.22 -0.48
N PRO A 637 19.28 62.20 -0.61
CA PRO A 637 20.62 62.02 -0.05
C PRO A 637 20.51 61.77 1.46
N ALA A 638 21.35 60.88 1.96
CA ALA A 638 21.43 60.54 3.36
C ALA A 638 22.91 60.56 3.78
N SER A 639 23.17 60.69 5.05
CA SER A 639 24.50 60.61 5.60
C SER A 639 24.43 59.99 6.99
N GLY A 640 25.27 58.98 7.22
CA GLY A 640 25.29 58.21 8.48
C GLY A 640 24.83 56.76 8.27
N ASP A 641 24.64 56.04 9.33
CA ASP A 641 24.37 54.59 9.30
C ASP A 641 22.87 54.27 9.47
N VAL A 642 22.03 55.28 9.75
CA VAL A 642 20.59 55.09 9.98
C VAL A 642 19.79 56.14 9.22
N PHE A 643 18.73 55.71 8.54
CA PHE A 643 17.74 56.55 7.86
C PHE A 643 16.34 56.12 8.21
N GLU A 644 15.41 57.07 8.49
CA GLU A 644 13.99 56.78 8.70
C GLU A 644 13.15 57.29 7.56
N TYR A 645 12.17 56.48 7.11
CA TYR A 645 11.17 56.86 6.15
C TYR A 645 9.78 56.50 6.65
N ASP A 646 8.79 57.41 6.41
CA ASP A 646 7.40 57.22 6.83
C ASP A 646 6.53 56.86 5.63
N PHE A 647 6.09 55.63 5.58
CA PHE A 647 5.17 55.14 4.56
C PHE A 647 3.71 55.43 4.81
N SER A 648 3.32 56.17 5.91
CA SER A 648 1.93 56.45 6.25
C SER A 648 1.14 57.20 5.15
N HIS A 649 1.86 57.82 4.22
CA HIS A 649 1.29 58.55 3.07
C HIS A 649 1.32 57.73 1.76
N GLN A 650 1.80 56.50 1.81
CA GLN A 650 1.84 55.61 0.66
C GLN A 650 0.70 54.59 0.73
N SER A 651 0.24 54.13 -0.43
CA SER A 651 -0.76 53.07 -0.50
C SER A 651 -0.22 51.75 0.01
N ALA A 652 -1.06 50.91 0.62
CA ALA A 652 -0.70 49.55 0.96
C ALA A 652 -0.18 48.79 -0.27
N GLY A 653 0.91 48.09 -0.14
CA GLY A 653 1.55 47.40 -1.28
C GLY A 653 3.02 47.08 -1.04
N ILE A 654 3.70 46.61 -2.09
CA ILE A 654 5.11 46.31 -2.08
C ILE A 654 5.91 47.47 -2.68
N TYR A 655 6.99 47.83 -1.99
CA TYR A 655 7.93 48.86 -2.43
C TYR A 655 9.34 48.27 -2.50
N LEU A 656 10.13 48.75 -3.45
CA LEU A 656 11.56 48.43 -3.56
C LEU A 656 12.34 49.63 -3.01
N LEU A 657 13.08 49.36 -1.94
CA LEU A 657 13.96 50.31 -1.28
C LEU A 657 15.39 50.09 -1.76
N LYS A 658 15.98 51.06 -2.44
CA LYS A 658 17.36 51.05 -2.90
C LYS A 658 18.21 51.86 -1.94
N VAL A 659 19.16 51.21 -1.28
CA VAL A 659 20.12 51.81 -0.34
C VAL A 659 21.47 51.91 -1.03
N GLU A 660 21.96 53.12 -1.24
CA GLU A 660 23.27 53.37 -1.79
C GLU A 660 24.25 53.75 -0.64
N THR A 661 25.36 53.07 -0.57
CA THR A 661 26.41 53.29 0.44
C THR A 661 27.74 53.56 -0.22
N ALA A 662 28.81 53.73 0.59
CA ALA A 662 30.18 53.86 0.05
C ALA A 662 30.66 52.55 -0.61
N LYS A 663 30.08 51.40 -0.21
CA LYS A 663 30.48 50.09 -0.67
C LYS A 663 29.67 49.56 -1.88
N GLY A 664 28.58 50.23 -2.24
CA GLY A 664 27.73 49.83 -3.39
C GLY A 664 26.22 50.08 -3.12
N ILE A 665 25.38 49.35 -3.80
CA ILE A 665 23.93 49.53 -3.79
C ILE A 665 23.28 48.20 -3.37
N GLU A 666 22.34 48.24 -2.41
CA GLU A 666 21.48 47.11 -2.03
C GLU A 666 20.01 47.49 -2.24
N THR A 667 19.19 46.53 -2.66
CA THR A 667 17.76 46.69 -2.80
C THR A 667 17.00 45.79 -1.85
N LYS A 668 16.14 46.35 -1.03
CA LYS A 668 15.26 45.62 -0.09
C LYS A 668 13.80 45.81 -0.45
N ARG A 669 13.01 44.79 -0.25
CA ARG A 669 11.56 44.83 -0.39
C ARG A 669 10.93 45.29 0.93
N VAL A 670 10.04 46.28 0.85
CA VAL A 670 9.23 46.77 1.99
C VAL A 670 7.76 46.52 1.70
N ILE A 671 7.10 45.86 2.66
CA ILE A 671 5.65 45.60 2.60
C ILE A 671 4.95 46.64 3.47
N VAL A 672 4.09 47.47 2.85
CA VAL A 672 3.22 48.46 3.52
C VAL A 672 1.84 47.91 3.66
N GLN A 673 1.31 47.86 4.88
CA GLN A 673 -0.02 47.32 5.22
C GLN A 673 -1.08 48.41 5.34
#